data_5303de92dd4098c93b7e884871e2e3cd
#
_entry.id   5303de92dd4098c93b7e884871e2e3cd
#
_cell.length_a   1.000
_cell.length_b   1.000
_cell.length_c   1.000
_cell.angle_alpha   90.00
_cell.angle_beta   90.00
_cell.angle_gamma   90.00
#
_symmetry.space_group_name_H-M   'P 1'
#
loop_
_entity.id
_entity.type
_entity.pdbx_description
1 polymer ?
#
loop_
_entity_poly.entity_id
_entity_poly.type
_entity_poly.pdbx_seq_one_letter_code
_entity_poly.pdbx_strand_id
1 'polypeptide(L)'
;MYNMKKYNAKILFTALLTAMLLSTGTISARAEESEATTTPAPEPTIFEQPNDPFNDALWAYDNTGYFTHYYGTFPVTHYSVPDIDMNIWDAWEAYPLAKEDTRTVIIAIIDTGVDYRHPDLKDQMWTNPNEIPDNGVDDDGNGYIDDIHGWDFFNNDATVCHYMETTNGYTADPDDNDNHGTHIAGIIAATANNSIGISGVASNVNVEIMSLKIHGGTSSSGSVSSAIKAIQYAESMGADICNLSWGTTNYSQSLELTIRESSMLFVTAAGNNGLNNNSTPVFPASLRLPNLISVGYIDYDGCLDASSNYGVSTVDIAAPGKEIFSTLVGTYGYSNGTSMAAPHVTGLAAMIYAYHDNVYPAQVKELILNSLTPLDTLDGYLINPGIPDAGAAIRSLSDISADTQQPFLLLETTYEKENIKVQIDAYDAGGSGIRKIRYAYGSRPADYFFEDNGTALLDNAIYLTKAGYYTFYVEDYAGNYQIYNTYIEDDTLAPDFTASYQVAPNYAYTTVYFSASDADSGVKTIKYLAGEFEKEAFLFAGEQLSPTQKQHTLYFSPDVTAITFYMTDYRGNSSTYVIHPEIIPASALHLNVSERSLSYMETFRIQPLIFPWLSTDGVTYSSTNTSVLVVDNYGLVTAIGIGEASVIVTTHSGISAACKITVTHPFYTNPVAPEYDTSDSTQTASDDALSTQTN
;
A
#
# COMPACT_ATOMS: atom_id res chain seq x y z
N MET A 1 4.51 33.98 1.97
CA MET A 1 5.92 33.74 1.61
C MET A 1 6.40 32.29 1.85
N TYR A 2 5.57 31.43 2.45
CA TYR A 2 5.94 30.05 2.82
C TYR A 2 5.71 29.02 1.68
N ASN A 3 4.84 29.33 0.72
CA ASN A 3 4.47 28.38 -0.35
C ASN A 3 5.38 28.42 -1.61
N MET A 4 6.38 29.28 -1.67
CA MET A 4 7.31 29.34 -2.81
C MET A 4 8.62 28.55 -2.64
N LYS A 5 8.93 28.07 -1.43
CA LYS A 5 10.14 27.26 -1.20
C LYS A 5 9.98 25.76 -1.53
N LYS A 6 8.76 25.22 -1.50
CA LYS A 6 8.52 23.80 -1.84
C LYS A 6 8.56 23.49 -3.35
N TYR A 7 8.30 24.46 -4.21
CA TYR A 7 8.34 24.27 -5.66
C TYR A 7 9.75 24.31 -6.26
N ASN A 8 10.67 25.07 -5.65
CA ASN A 8 12.03 25.20 -6.16
C ASN A 8 12.93 23.99 -5.86
N ALA A 9 12.63 23.17 -4.87
CA ALA A 9 13.43 21.98 -4.54
C ALA A 9 13.18 20.83 -5.55
N LYS A 10 11.93 20.65 -6.02
CA LYS A 10 11.61 19.60 -7.02
C LYS A 10 12.16 19.94 -8.42
N ILE A 11 12.20 21.20 -8.79
CA ILE A 11 12.73 21.65 -10.10
C ILE A 11 14.26 21.58 -10.12
N LEU A 12 14.93 21.81 -8.98
CA LEU A 12 16.40 21.71 -8.91
C LEU A 12 16.88 20.25 -8.97
N PHE A 13 16.09 19.29 -8.44
CA PHE A 13 16.45 17.88 -8.43
C PHE A 13 16.32 17.23 -9.81
N THR A 14 15.29 17.58 -10.59
CA THR A 14 15.15 17.10 -11.98
C THR A 14 16.24 17.67 -12.90
N ALA A 15 16.75 18.87 -12.61
CA ALA A 15 17.85 19.48 -13.39
C ALA A 15 19.23 18.89 -13.03
N LEU A 16 19.43 18.37 -11.81
CA LEU A 16 20.68 17.73 -11.41
C LEU A 16 20.79 16.29 -11.97
N LEU A 17 19.67 15.55 -12.03
CA LEU A 17 19.66 14.20 -12.62
C LEU A 17 19.90 14.24 -14.15
N THR A 18 19.39 15.27 -14.85
CA THR A 18 19.62 15.45 -16.30
C THR A 18 21.05 15.96 -16.60
N ALA A 19 21.74 16.60 -15.65
CA ALA A 19 23.11 17.06 -15.83
C ALA A 19 24.17 15.98 -15.59
N MET A 20 23.88 14.94 -14.80
CA MET A 20 24.79 13.79 -14.62
C MET A 20 24.78 12.83 -15.81
N LEU A 21 23.73 12.80 -16.62
CA LEU A 21 23.61 11.95 -17.82
C LEU A 21 24.27 12.54 -19.08
N LEU A 22 24.83 13.76 -19.03
CA LEU A 22 25.40 14.45 -20.17
C LEU A 22 26.91 14.71 -20.09
N SER A 23 27.63 14.11 -19.12
CA SER A 23 29.11 14.28 -19.01
C SER A 23 29.93 13.04 -19.36
N THR A 24 29.54 12.29 -20.40
CA THR A 24 30.46 11.34 -21.03
C THR A 24 31.27 12.03 -22.08
N GLY A 25 32.45 12.50 -21.68
CA GLY A 25 33.45 13.05 -22.56
C GLY A 25 33.99 11.99 -23.52
N THR A 26 33.92 12.28 -24.80
CA THR A 26 34.55 11.49 -25.84
C THR A 26 36.07 11.50 -25.65
N ILE A 27 36.63 10.38 -25.22
CA ILE A 27 38.08 10.12 -25.32
C ILE A 27 38.30 9.43 -26.66
N SER A 28 38.92 10.17 -27.57
CA SER A 28 39.40 9.61 -28.85
C SER A 28 40.67 8.78 -28.59
N ALA A 29 40.52 7.46 -28.54
CA ALA A 29 41.68 6.57 -28.57
C ALA A 29 42.06 6.25 -30.01
N ARG A 30 43.31 6.52 -30.31
CA ARG A 30 43.98 6.19 -31.59
C ARG A 30 44.30 4.70 -31.53
N ALA A 31 43.62 3.89 -32.33
CA ALA A 31 43.91 2.46 -32.47
C ALA A 31 45.20 2.26 -33.27
N GLU A 32 46.16 1.52 -32.69
CA GLU A 32 47.22 0.87 -33.45
C GLU A 32 46.64 -0.45 -34.00
N GLU A 33 46.66 -0.61 -35.30
CA GLU A 33 46.31 -1.84 -35.98
C GLU A 33 47.34 -2.94 -35.61
N SER A 34 46.96 -3.90 -34.78
CA SER A 34 47.62 -5.19 -34.67
C SER A 34 46.87 -6.18 -35.59
N GLU A 35 47.56 -6.77 -36.52
CA GLU A 35 47.05 -7.88 -37.33
C GLU A 35 46.59 -9.05 -36.40
N ALA A 36 45.29 -9.13 -36.15
CA ALA A 36 44.68 -10.30 -35.51
C ALA A 36 44.55 -11.40 -36.58
N THR A 37 45.25 -12.50 -36.38
CA THR A 37 44.96 -13.74 -37.06
C THR A 37 43.54 -14.16 -36.75
N THR A 38 42.65 -14.06 -37.69
CA THR A 38 41.28 -14.57 -37.58
C THR A 38 41.30 -16.08 -37.58
N THR A 39 41.16 -16.68 -36.43
CA THR A 39 40.65 -18.06 -36.33
C THR A 39 39.26 -18.06 -36.97
N PRO A 40 38.95 -18.98 -37.90
CA PRO A 40 37.57 -19.07 -38.41
C PRO A 40 36.60 -19.24 -37.23
N ALA A 41 35.49 -18.53 -37.25
CA ALA A 41 34.42 -18.77 -36.31
C ALA A 41 34.04 -20.27 -36.38
N PRO A 42 33.82 -20.96 -35.27
CA PRO A 42 33.31 -22.32 -35.28
C PRO A 42 32.04 -22.35 -36.14
N GLU A 43 31.91 -23.36 -36.98
CA GLU A 43 30.66 -23.57 -37.73
C GLU A 43 29.52 -23.66 -36.71
N PRO A 44 28.34 -23.09 -37.01
CA PRO A 44 27.20 -23.16 -36.09
C PRO A 44 26.90 -24.65 -35.87
N THR A 45 27.10 -25.11 -34.66
CA THR A 45 26.61 -26.42 -34.22
C THR A 45 25.10 -26.38 -34.24
N ILE A 46 24.48 -27.25 -35.08
CA ILE A 46 23.00 -27.38 -35.09
C ILE A 46 22.64 -27.91 -33.71
N PHE A 47 21.77 -27.17 -32.99
CA PHE A 47 21.20 -27.63 -31.70
C PHE A 47 20.41 -28.92 -31.95
N GLU A 48 20.82 -30.00 -31.28
CA GLU A 48 20.06 -31.25 -31.28
C GLU A 48 19.31 -31.37 -29.96
N GLN A 49 17.99 -31.57 -30.05
CA GLN A 49 17.17 -31.79 -28.86
C GLN A 49 17.66 -33.05 -28.12
N PRO A 50 17.57 -33.06 -26.77
CA PRO A 50 17.93 -34.22 -25.97
C PRO A 50 17.19 -35.50 -26.39
N ASN A 51 17.85 -36.64 -26.20
CA ASN A 51 17.36 -37.95 -26.65
C ASN A 51 16.36 -38.63 -25.69
N ASP A 52 15.79 -37.88 -24.74
CA ASP A 52 14.91 -38.41 -23.70
C ASP A 52 13.50 -38.68 -24.27
N PRO A 53 12.95 -39.88 -24.02
CA PRO A 53 11.83 -40.41 -24.82
C PRO A 53 10.49 -39.69 -24.62
N PHE A 54 10.32 -38.87 -23.60
CA PHE A 54 9.08 -38.16 -23.33
C PHE A 54 9.17 -36.62 -23.50
N ASN A 55 10.25 -36.13 -24.15
CA ASN A 55 10.38 -34.68 -24.41
C ASN A 55 9.30 -34.12 -25.31
N ASP A 56 8.65 -34.94 -26.13
CA ASP A 56 7.50 -34.57 -26.95
C ASP A 56 6.21 -34.32 -26.14
N ALA A 57 6.21 -34.62 -24.86
CA ALA A 57 5.15 -34.24 -23.92
C ALA A 57 5.36 -32.84 -23.28
N LEU A 58 6.55 -32.25 -23.42
CA LEU A 58 6.94 -31.00 -22.77
C LEU A 58 6.49 -29.77 -23.58
N TRP A 59 5.18 -29.54 -23.66
CA TRP A 59 4.62 -28.43 -24.44
C TRP A 59 5.10 -27.04 -23.99
N ALA A 60 5.58 -26.91 -22.75
CA ALA A 60 6.15 -25.69 -22.23
C ALA A 60 7.48 -25.27 -22.88
N TYR A 61 8.13 -26.16 -23.66
CA TYR A 61 9.48 -25.97 -24.18
C TYR A 61 9.52 -25.42 -25.61
N ASP A 62 8.62 -25.91 -26.47
CA ASP A 62 8.46 -25.49 -27.87
C ASP A 62 7.11 -26.05 -28.38
N ASN A 63 6.09 -25.21 -28.35
CA ASN A 63 4.73 -25.60 -28.70
C ASN A 63 4.42 -25.26 -30.16
N THR A 64 4.58 -26.21 -31.05
CA THR A 64 4.31 -26.04 -32.48
C THR A 64 2.82 -26.16 -32.83
N GLY A 65 1.91 -26.17 -31.87
CA GLY A 65 0.46 -26.31 -32.03
C GLY A 65 -0.05 -27.71 -31.69
N TYR A 66 0.80 -28.59 -31.25
CA TYR A 66 0.45 -29.90 -30.71
C TYR A 66 1.58 -30.46 -29.86
N PHE A 67 1.27 -31.38 -28.94
CA PHE A 67 2.20 -32.13 -28.12
C PHE A 67 1.69 -33.55 -27.91
N THR A 68 2.55 -34.45 -27.39
CA THR A 68 2.16 -35.83 -27.10
C THR A 68 1.69 -35.94 -25.65
N HIS A 69 0.46 -36.42 -25.46
CA HIS A 69 -0.03 -36.81 -24.15
C HIS A 69 0.02 -38.31 -23.97
N TYR A 70 0.66 -38.79 -22.91
CA TYR A 70 0.85 -40.21 -22.63
C TYR A 70 -0.20 -40.75 -21.65
N TYR A 71 -1.03 -41.73 -22.10
CA TYR A 71 -1.90 -42.51 -21.22
C TYR A 71 -1.21 -43.84 -20.87
N GLY A 72 -0.40 -43.82 -19.81
CA GLY A 72 0.58 -44.85 -19.54
C GLY A 72 1.66 -44.86 -20.62
N THR A 73 1.76 -45.91 -21.43
CA THR A 73 2.70 -46.00 -22.56
C THR A 73 2.06 -45.66 -23.92
N PHE A 74 0.80 -45.25 -23.95
CA PHE A 74 0.08 -44.97 -25.22
C PHE A 74 0.13 -43.46 -25.51
N PRO A 75 0.87 -43.03 -26.57
CA PRO A 75 0.92 -41.66 -27.00
C PRO A 75 -0.35 -41.23 -27.72
N VAL A 76 -0.86 -40.04 -27.44
CA VAL A 76 -2.01 -39.41 -28.11
C VAL A 76 -1.63 -37.95 -28.40
N THR A 77 -1.84 -37.52 -29.66
CA THR A 77 -1.60 -36.12 -30.02
C THR A 77 -2.66 -35.22 -29.40
N HIS A 78 -2.21 -34.22 -28.67
CA HIS A 78 -3.02 -33.14 -28.11
C HIS A 78 -2.76 -31.87 -28.91
N TYR A 79 -3.84 -31.15 -29.26
CA TYR A 79 -3.74 -29.89 -30.03
C TYR A 79 -3.75 -28.69 -29.07
N SER A 80 -2.98 -27.68 -29.41
CA SER A 80 -2.74 -26.47 -28.63
C SER A 80 -2.66 -25.25 -29.54
N VAL A 81 -2.57 -24.07 -28.98
CA VAL A 81 -2.25 -22.83 -29.71
C VAL A 81 -0.73 -22.76 -29.89
N PRO A 82 -0.23 -22.66 -31.16
CA PRO A 82 1.22 -22.55 -31.39
C PRO A 82 1.83 -21.33 -30.68
N ASP A 83 3.12 -21.42 -30.36
CA ASP A 83 3.92 -20.38 -29.73
C ASP A 83 3.43 -19.98 -28.32
N ILE A 84 2.62 -20.82 -27.67
CA ILE A 84 2.27 -20.70 -26.25
C ILE A 84 3.18 -21.63 -25.46
N ASP A 85 4.37 -21.14 -25.17
CA ASP A 85 5.44 -21.87 -24.46
C ASP A 85 6.46 -20.88 -23.89
N MET A 86 7.53 -21.38 -23.28
CA MET A 86 8.60 -20.58 -22.70
C MET A 86 9.89 -20.54 -23.54
N ASN A 87 9.89 -21.06 -24.77
CA ASN A 87 11.05 -21.08 -25.68
C ASN A 87 12.30 -21.71 -25.01
N ILE A 88 12.15 -22.85 -24.30
CA ILE A 88 13.24 -23.46 -23.54
C ILE A 88 14.33 -24.02 -24.46
N TRP A 89 13.94 -24.64 -25.59
CA TRP A 89 14.95 -25.15 -26.56
C TRP A 89 15.74 -24.02 -27.21
N ASP A 90 15.09 -22.87 -27.51
CA ASP A 90 15.76 -21.68 -27.99
C ASP A 90 16.73 -21.08 -26.95
N ALA A 91 16.36 -21.15 -25.66
CA ALA A 91 17.25 -20.75 -24.57
C ALA A 91 18.49 -21.64 -24.47
N TRP A 92 18.34 -22.96 -24.64
CA TRP A 92 19.47 -23.89 -24.61
C TRP A 92 20.40 -23.68 -25.82
N GLU A 93 19.85 -23.47 -27.03
CA GLU A 93 20.64 -23.15 -28.21
C GLU A 93 21.40 -21.83 -28.05
N ALA A 94 20.77 -20.84 -27.45
CA ALA A 94 21.37 -19.51 -27.25
C ALA A 94 22.32 -19.44 -26.05
N TYR A 95 22.40 -20.48 -25.20
CA TYR A 95 23.19 -20.44 -23.97
C TYR A 95 24.69 -20.32 -24.28
N PRO A 96 25.38 -19.30 -23.71
CA PRO A 96 26.72 -18.94 -24.19
C PRO A 96 27.86 -19.81 -23.64
N LEU A 97 27.59 -20.67 -22.65
CA LEU A 97 28.59 -21.54 -22.00
C LEU A 97 28.25 -23.00 -22.20
N ALA A 98 29.27 -23.85 -22.28
CA ALA A 98 29.09 -25.29 -22.13
C ALA A 98 28.74 -25.63 -20.67
N LYS A 99 28.03 -26.73 -20.45
CA LYS A 99 27.56 -27.12 -19.10
C LYS A 99 28.71 -27.22 -18.09
N GLU A 100 29.81 -27.76 -18.49
CA GLU A 100 31.04 -27.91 -17.68
C GLU A 100 31.71 -26.61 -17.26
N ASP A 101 31.41 -25.52 -17.97
CA ASP A 101 31.94 -24.19 -17.71
C ASP A 101 30.98 -23.34 -16.83
N THR A 102 29.78 -23.85 -16.52
CA THR A 102 28.80 -23.15 -15.67
C THR A 102 29.10 -23.40 -14.20
N ARG A 103 28.81 -22.39 -13.36
CA ARG A 103 28.84 -22.64 -11.91
C ARG A 103 27.69 -23.57 -11.51
N THR A 104 27.85 -24.30 -10.42
CA THR A 104 26.74 -25.07 -9.83
C THR A 104 25.73 -24.13 -9.13
N VAL A 105 24.46 -24.34 -9.41
CA VAL A 105 23.35 -23.62 -8.77
C VAL A 105 22.60 -24.58 -7.85
N ILE A 106 22.54 -24.27 -6.56
CA ILE A 106 21.81 -25.08 -5.58
C ILE A 106 20.38 -24.58 -5.45
N ILE A 107 19.42 -25.46 -5.70
CA ILE A 107 17.99 -25.15 -5.69
C ILE A 107 17.31 -25.90 -4.55
N ALA A 108 16.85 -25.18 -3.54
CA ALA A 108 16.08 -25.76 -2.46
C ALA A 108 14.62 -25.92 -2.88
N ILE A 109 14.11 -27.16 -2.86
CA ILE A 109 12.70 -27.48 -3.01
C ILE A 109 12.11 -27.65 -1.62
N ILE A 110 11.35 -26.65 -1.17
CA ILE A 110 10.69 -26.68 0.15
C ILE A 110 9.25 -27.16 -0.08
N ASP A 111 9.03 -28.48 0.06
CA ASP A 111 7.76 -29.11 -0.37
C ASP A 111 7.48 -30.43 0.41
N THR A 112 6.93 -31.44 -0.25
CA THR A 112 6.61 -32.76 0.34
C THR A 112 7.81 -33.69 0.49
N GLY A 113 8.94 -33.38 -0.18
CA GLY A 113 10.10 -34.25 -0.32
C GLY A 113 10.37 -34.59 -1.78
N VAL A 114 11.54 -35.17 -2.08
CA VAL A 114 11.99 -35.50 -3.45
C VAL A 114 12.56 -36.90 -3.48
N ASP A 115 12.17 -37.71 -4.47
CA ASP A 115 12.76 -39.05 -4.71
C ASP A 115 14.18 -38.91 -5.25
N TYR A 116 15.13 -38.80 -4.36
CA TYR A 116 16.58 -38.69 -4.67
C TYR A 116 17.17 -39.92 -5.38
N ARG A 117 16.44 -41.04 -5.46
CA ARG A 117 16.83 -42.28 -6.12
C ARG A 117 16.25 -42.38 -7.53
N HIS A 118 15.32 -41.50 -7.90
CA HIS A 118 14.68 -41.53 -9.21
C HIS A 118 15.74 -41.51 -10.30
N PRO A 119 15.73 -42.46 -11.28
CA PRO A 119 16.76 -42.55 -12.30
C PRO A 119 17.11 -41.28 -13.04
N ASP A 120 16.08 -40.40 -13.19
CA ASP A 120 16.16 -39.13 -13.91
C ASP A 120 16.55 -37.93 -13.01
N LEU A 121 16.66 -38.13 -11.68
CA LEU A 121 16.98 -37.08 -10.71
C LEU A 121 18.28 -37.33 -9.92
N LYS A 122 18.63 -38.59 -9.69
CA LYS A 122 19.71 -39.00 -8.76
C LYS A 122 21.06 -38.29 -9.00
N ASP A 123 21.37 -37.94 -10.24
CA ASP A 123 22.62 -37.30 -10.65
C ASP A 123 22.54 -35.75 -10.55
N GLN A 124 21.37 -35.22 -10.17
CA GLN A 124 21.08 -33.78 -9.94
C GLN A 124 20.78 -33.47 -8.48
N MET A 125 20.93 -34.47 -7.59
CA MET A 125 20.63 -34.24 -6.16
C MET A 125 21.82 -33.61 -5.45
N TRP A 126 21.54 -32.56 -4.69
CA TRP A 126 22.52 -31.99 -3.78
C TRP A 126 22.92 -32.99 -2.71
N THR A 127 24.19 -32.97 -2.36
CA THR A 127 24.74 -33.83 -1.30
C THR A 127 25.52 -32.95 -0.34
N ASN A 128 25.20 -33.00 0.97
CA ASN A 128 25.97 -32.30 1.98
C ASN A 128 27.41 -32.78 1.98
N PRO A 129 28.37 -31.93 1.55
CA PRO A 129 29.76 -32.38 1.40
C PRO A 129 30.48 -32.63 2.76
N ASN A 130 29.88 -32.22 3.87
CA ASN A 130 30.44 -32.27 5.19
C ASN A 130 29.84 -33.38 6.05
N GLU A 131 28.84 -34.13 5.55
CA GLU A 131 28.19 -35.25 6.23
C GLU A 131 28.75 -36.61 5.72
N ILE A 132 28.88 -37.56 6.63
CA ILE A 132 29.25 -38.96 6.33
C ILE A 132 27.98 -39.80 6.40
N PRO A 133 27.48 -40.34 5.28
CA PRO A 133 26.20 -41.02 5.23
C PRO A 133 26.02 -42.14 6.27
N ASP A 134 24.84 -42.22 6.87
CA ASP A 134 24.35 -43.31 7.70
C ASP A 134 25.24 -43.61 8.95
N ASN A 135 25.96 -42.61 9.45
CA ASN A 135 26.82 -42.84 10.64
C ASN A 135 26.13 -42.43 11.96
N GLY A 136 24.97 -41.76 11.91
CA GLY A 136 24.19 -41.33 13.06
C GLY A 136 24.82 -40.16 13.84
N VAL A 137 25.72 -39.41 13.20
CA VAL A 137 26.44 -38.27 13.78
C VAL A 137 26.17 -37.03 12.90
N ASP A 138 25.98 -35.88 13.51
CA ASP A 138 26.00 -34.57 12.87
C ASP A 138 27.48 -34.18 12.72
N ASP A 139 28.08 -34.47 11.54
CA ASP A 139 29.52 -34.32 11.32
C ASP A 139 29.93 -32.87 11.08
N ASP A 140 29.05 -32.02 10.58
CA ASP A 140 29.31 -30.59 10.34
C ASP A 140 28.84 -29.67 11.48
N GLY A 141 28.08 -30.21 12.44
CA GLY A 141 27.64 -29.48 13.64
C GLY A 141 26.53 -28.47 13.36
N ASN A 142 25.75 -28.66 12.28
CA ASN A 142 24.67 -27.79 11.87
C ASN A 142 23.35 -28.04 12.64
N GLY A 143 23.28 -29.14 13.41
CA GLY A 143 22.11 -29.54 14.19
C GLY A 143 21.21 -30.58 13.51
N TYR A 144 21.61 -31.10 12.34
CA TYR A 144 20.86 -32.05 11.53
C TYR A 144 21.73 -33.29 11.27
N ILE A 145 21.34 -34.46 11.74
CA ILE A 145 22.11 -35.71 11.67
C ILE A 145 21.85 -36.40 10.34
N ASP A 146 22.93 -36.76 9.62
CA ASP A 146 22.87 -37.48 8.34
C ASP A 146 22.00 -36.75 7.27
N ASP A 147 22.04 -35.43 7.20
CA ASP A 147 21.25 -34.58 6.28
C ASP A 147 21.83 -34.58 4.84
N ILE A 148 22.09 -35.74 4.30
CA ILE A 148 22.84 -35.98 3.06
C ILE A 148 22.21 -35.27 1.84
N HIS A 149 20.88 -35.35 1.68
CA HIS A 149 20.16 -34.73 0.55
C HIS A 149 19.23 -33.59 0.98
N GLY A 150 19.37 -33.13 2.23
CA GLY A 150 18.50 -32.16 2.89
C GLY A 150 17.85 -32.73 4.15
N TRP A 151 16.72 -32.16 4.58
CA TRP A 151 16.10 -32.49 5.86
C TRP A 151 14.59 -32.53 5.80
N ASP A 152 13.99 -33.44 6.56
CA ASP A 152 12.55 -33.46 6.82
C ASP A 152 12.21 -32.66 8.08
N PHE A 153 11.75 -31.42 7.89
CA PHE A 153 11.27 -30.52 8.95
C PHE A 153 9.85 -30.86 9.45
N PHE A 154 9.16 -31.78 8.77
CA PHE A 154 7.85 -32.28 9.22
C PHE A 154 8.02 -33.35 10.28
N ASN A 155 8.84 -34.37 10.03
CA ASN A 155 9.14 -35.47 10.94
C ASN A 155 10.37 -35.18 11.82
N ASN A 156 11.21 -34.21 11.44
CA ASN A 156 12.47 -33.83 12.09
C ASN A 156 13.50 -34.96 12.03
N ASP A 157 13.77 -35.47 10.82
CA ASP A 157 14.78 -36.45 10.52
C ASP A 157 15.33 -36.31 9.09
N ALA A 158 16.26 -37.14 8.67
CA ALA A 158 16.91 -37.08 7.36
C ALA A 158 16.10 -37.75 6.23
N THR A 159 14.88 -38.24 6.48
CA THR A 159 14.10 -39.00 5.50
C THR A 159 13.36 -38.05 4.54
N VAL A 160 14.03 -37.60 3.49
CA VAL A 160 13.49 -36.64 2.53
C VAL A 160 12.62 -37.27 1.43
N CYS A 161 12.39 -38.58 1.46
CA CYS A 161 11.47 -39.31 0.57
C CYS A 161 10.93 -40.58 1.20
N HIS A 162 9.60 -40.71 1.22
CA HIS A 162 8.88 -41.89 1.67
C HIS A 162 8.40 -42.72 0.48
N TYR A 163 8.56 -44.02 0.55
CA TYR A 163 8.21 -44.93 -0.53
C TYR A 163 7.83 -46.30 -0.05
N MET A 164 7.08 -47.04 -0.85
CA MET A 164 6.76 -48.45 -0.67
C MET A 164 7.35 -49.30 -1.78
N GLU A 165 7.99 -50.41 -1.38
CA GLU A 165 8.45 -51.43 -2.33
C GLU A 165 7.28 -52.12 -3.00
N THR A 166 7.41 -52.37 -4.30
CA THR A 166 6.46 -53.12 -5.12
C THR A 166 7.15 -54.26 -5.85
N THR A 167 6.38 -55.15 -6.47
CA THR A 167 6.96 -56.28 -7.23
C THR A 167 7.78 -55.83 -8.45
N ASN A 168 7.60 -54.58 -8.92
CA ASN A 168 8.25 -54.07 -10.13
C ASN A 168 9.05 -52.77 -9.87
N GLY A 169 9.45 -52.53 -8.65
CA GLY A 169 10.16 -51.32 -8.24
C GLY A 169 9.58 -50.75 -6.95
N TYR A 170 9.32 -49.47 -6.91
CA TYR A 170 8.74 -48.78 -5.78
C TYR A 170 7.78 -47.66 -6.24
N THR A 171 6.99 -47.17 -5.32
CA THR A 171 6.03 -46.06 -5.53
C THR A 171 5.94 -45.21 -4.28
N ALA A 172 5.30 -44.01 -4.38
CA ALA A 172 5.07 -43.18 -3.23
C ALA A 172 4.33 -43.91 -2.12
N ASP A 173 4.69 -43.63 -0.87
CA ASP A 173 3.95 -44.07 0.28
C ASP A 173 2.58 -43.35 0.32
N PRO A 174 1.45 -44.05 0.33
CA PRO A 174 0.13 -43.40 0.40
C PRO A 174 -0.13 -42.67 1.72
N ASP A 175 0.59 -43.03 2.77
CA ASP A 175 0.49 -42.39 4.07
C ASP A 175 1.39 -41.16 4.22
N ASP A 176 2.40 -41.00 3.32
CA ASP A 176 3.26 -39.83 3.23
C ASP A 176 3.79 -39.67 1.80
N ASN A 177 3.00 -38.96 0.96
CA ASN A 177 3.17 -38.97 -0.49
C ASN A 177 4.06 -37.81 -0.98
N ASP A 178 5.27 -38.15 -1.45
CA ASP A 178 6.28 -37.21 -1.94
C ASP A 178 6.25 -36.97 -3.46
N ASN A 179 5.17 -37.35 -4.13
CA ASN A 179 5.04 -37.14 -5.58
C ASN A 179 5.07 -35.66 -5.98
N HIS A 180 4.56 -34.76 -5.14
CA HIS A 180 4.45 -33.34 -5.50
C HIS A 180 5.83 -32.68 -5.61
N GLY A 181 6.69 -32.79 -4.60
CA GLY A 181 8.06 -32.26 -4.65
C GLY A 181 8.93 -32.98 -5.68
N THR A 182 8.73 -34.30 -5.86
CA THR A 182 9.42 -35.08 -6.93
C THR A 182 9.03 -34.57 -8.31
N HIS A 183 7.76 -34.22 -8.54
CA HIS A 183 7.29 -33.67 -9.81
C HIS A 183 7.92 -32.29 -10.11
N ILE A 184 8.01 -31.43 -9.09
CA ILE A 184 8.69 -30.14 -9.16
C ILE A 184 10.17 -30.30 -9.53
N ALA A 185 10.87 -31.25 -8.87
CA ALA A 185 12.28 -31.52 -9.14
C ALA A 185 12.54 -31.93 -10.59
N GLY A 186 11.65 -32.74 -11.18
CA GLY A 186 11.77 -33.15 -12.58
C GLY A 186 11.59 -31.99 -13.56
N ILE A 187 10.63 -31.10 -13.32
CA ILE A 187 10.44 -29.90 -14.16
C ILE A 187 11.71 -29.06 -14.15
N ILE A 188 12.35 -28.89 -12.98
CA ILE A 188 13.55 -28.05 -12.84
C ILE A 188 14.77 -28.72 -13.48
N ALA A 189 15.03 -30.01 -13.15
CA ALA A 189 16.38 -30.57 -13.28
C ALA A 189 16.44 -32.04 -13.74
N ALA A 190 15.34 -32.63 -14.25
CA ALA A 190 15.47 -34.01 -14.80
C ALA A 190 16.61 -34.08 -15.79
N THR A 191 17.44 -35.15 -15.70
CA THR A 191 18.71 -35.24 -16.40
C THR A 191 18.54 -35.43 -17.91
N ALA A 192 18.91 -34.44 -18.69
CA ALA A 192 18.84 -34.49 -20.14
C ALA A 192 19.88 -35.44 -20.77
N ASN A 193 19.57 -35.97 -21.95
CA ASN A 193 20.45 -36.86 -22.74
C ASN A 193 20.85 -38.16 -22.05
N ASN A 194 20.06 -38.64 -21.10
CA ASN A 194 20.32 -39.94 -20.45
C ASN A 194 19.50 -41.09 -21.07
N SER A 195 18.72 -40.82 -22.13
CA SER A 195 17.84 -41.76 -22.85
C SER A 195 16.69 -42.33 -22.02
N ILE A 196 16.31 -41.65 -20.93
CA ILE A 196 15.16 -42.00 -20.07
C ILE A 196 14.37 -40.73 -19.76
N GLY A 197 13.08 -40.87 -19.52
CA GLY A 197 12.21 -39.81 -19.00
C GLY A 197 12.14 -38.54 -19.83
N ILE A 198 12.47 -37.44 -19.20
CA ILE A 198 12.34 -36.06 -19.68
C ILE A 198 13.62 -35.25 -19.46
N SER A 199 13.68 -34.09 -20.07
CA SER A 199 14.70 -33.10 -19.79
C SER A 199 14.11 -31.98 -18.87
N GLY A 200 14.76 -31.69 -17.73
CA GLY A 200 14.41 -30.54 -16.88
C GLY A 200 14.85 -29.20 -17.49
N VAL A 201 14.15 -28.10 -17.18
CA VAL A 201 14.38 -26.76 -17.76
C VAL A 201 15.86 -26.32 -17.64
N ALA A 202 16.49 -26.56 -16.49
CA ALA A 202 17.87 -26.16 -16.22
C ALA A 202 18.89 -27.27 -16.45
N SER A 203 18.54 -28.37 -17.13
CA SER A 203 19.43 -29.53 -17.28
C SER A 203 20.62 -29.28 -18.21
N ASN A 204 20.63 -28.20 -18.97
CA ASN A 204 21.75 -27.73 -19.78
C ASN A 204 22.88 -27.05 -18.99
N VAL A 205 22.65 -26.75 -17.70
CA VAL A 205 23.63 -26.15 -16.78
C VAL A 205 23.83 -27.04 -15.54
N ASN A 206 24.84 -26.71 -14.71
CA ASN A 206 25.07 -27.44 -13.47
C ASN A 206 24.09 -27.00 -12.39
N VAL A 207 23.20 -27.92 -11.99
CA VAL A 207 22.22 -27.67 -10.92
C VAL A 207 22.25 -28.82 -9.92
N GLU A 208 21.96 -28.50 -8.65
CA GLU A 208 21.80 -29.47 -7.58
C GLU A 208 20.51 -29.18 -6.81
N ILE A 209 19.67 -30.22 -6.62
CA ILE A 209 18.39 -30.13 -5.92
C ILE A 209 18.58 -30.53 -4.46
N MET A 210 18.32 -29.57 -3.55
CA MET A 210 18.26 -29.77 -2.12
C MET A 210 16.82 -30.04 -1.69
N SER A 211 16.54 -31.21 -1.13
CA SER A 211 15.20 -31.61 -0.72
C SER A 211 14.89 -31.18 0.72
N LEU A 212 13.94 -30.26 0.91
CA LEU A 212 13.54 -29.77 2.23
C LEU A 212 12.05 -30.04 2.45
N LYS A 213 11.76 -31.13 3.18
CA LYS A 213 10.39 -31.59 3.39
C LYS A 213 9.74 -30.83 4.54
N ILE A 214 8.62 -30.15 4.27
CA ILE A 214 7.81 -29.44 5.27
C ILE A 214 6.36 -29.92 5.33
N HIS A 215 5.95 -30.73 4.36
CA HIS A 215 4.62 -31.33 4.25
C HIS A 215 4.72 -32.84 4.33
N GLY A 216 3.84 -33.47 5.11
CA GLY A 216 3.84 -34.92 5.25
C GLY A 216 2.53 -35.46 5.80
N GLY A 217 2.48 -36.79 5.94
CA GLY A 217 1.31 -37.53 6.42
C GLY A 217 0.16 -37.57 5.41
N THR A 218 -0.92 -38.25 5.76
CA THR A 218 -2.10 -38.47 4.88
C THR A 218 -2.81 -37.19 4.45
N SER A 219 -2.61 -36.06 5.15
CA SER A 219 -3.22 -34.76 4.87
C SER A 219 -2.29 -33.78 4.17
N SER A 220 -1.04 -34.17 3.88
CA SER A 220 0.03 -33.31 3.35
C SER A 220 0.07 -31.95 4.06
N SER A 221 -0.03 -31.97 5.40
CA SER A 221 -0.06 -30.74 6.21
C SER A 221 1.36 -30.30 6.54
N GLY A 222 1.57 -28.98 6.59
CA GLY A 222 2.83 -28.37 6.96
C GLY A 222 2.62 -27.18 7.91
N SER A 223 3.73 -26.59 8.37
CA SER A 223 3.67 -25.40 9.22
C SER A 223 4.58 -24.28 8.71
N VAL A 224 4.15 -23.02 8.95
CA VAL A 224 4.97 -21.84 8.64
C VAL A 224 6.30 -21.87 9.40
N SER A 225 6.34 -22.44 10.61
CA SER A 225 7.58 -22.55 11.40
C SER A 225 8.56 -23.56 10.79
N SER A 226 8.06 -24.67 10.22
CA SER A 226 8.90 -25.60 9.46
C SER A 226 9.46 -24.97 8.19
N ALA A 227 8.63 -24.20 7.48
CA ALA A 227 9.08 -23.47 6.29
C ALA A 227 10.17 -22.44 6.61
N ILE A 228 10.03 -21.67 7.70
CA ILE A 228 11.07 -20.72 8.14
C ILE A 228 12.39 -21.44 8.43
N LYS A 229 12.34 -22.55 9.15
CA LYS A 229 13.56 -23.35 9.43
C LYS A 229 14.18 -23.91 8.16
N ALA A 230 13.36 -24.39 7.22
CA ALA A 230 13.83 -24.90 5.92
C ALA A 230 14.51 -23.81 5.09
N ILE A 231 13.97 -22.58 5.06
CA ILE A 231 14.59 -21.43 4.40
C ILE A 231 15.93 -21.08 5.05
N GLN A 232 15.99 -21.02 6.37
CA GLN A 232 17.22 -20.73 7.11
C GLN A 232 18.29 -21.81 6.88
N TYR A 233 17.89 -23.08 6.84
CA TYR A 233 18.76 -24.19 6.49
C TYR A 233 19.28 -24.05 5.04
N ALA A 234 18.39 -23.85 4.07
CA ALA A 234 18.76 -23.65 2.66
C ALA A 234 19.82 -22.57 2.49
N GLU A 235 19.61 -21.41 3.12
CA GLU A 235 20.57 -20.30 3.08
C GLU A 235 21.91 -20.66 3.75
N SER A 236 21.90 -21.36 4.89
CA SER A 236 23.13 -21.78 5.59
C SER A 236 23.92 -22.82 4.80
N MET A 237 23.23 -23.63 3.96
CA MET A 237 23.84 -24.63 3.08
C MET A 237 24.17 -24.07 1.69
N GLY A 238 24.01 -22.77 1.45
CA GLY A 238 24.42 -22.08 0.25
C GLY A 238 23.50 -22.25 -0.96
N ALA A 239 22.20 -22.48 -0.74
CA ALA A 239 21.23 -22.48 -1.82
C ALA A 239 21.13 -21.07 -2.48
N ASP A 240 20.96 -21.06 -3.80
CA ASP A 240 20.78 -19.86 -4.61
C ASP A 240 19.31 -19.51 -4.81
N ILE A 241 18.46 -20.55 -4.92
CA ILE A 241 17.04 -20.41 -5.24
C ILE A 241 16.22 -21.31 -4.32
N CYS A 242 15.09 -20.79 -3.84
CA CYS A 242 14.04 -21.57 -3.19
C CYS A 242 12.79 -21.64 -4.07
N ASN A 243 12.35 -22.86 -4.42
CA ASN A 243 11.03 -23.09 -5.01
C ASN A 243 9.99 -23.36 -3.92
N LEU A 244 8.94 -22.55 -3.86
CA LEU A 244 7.87 -22.61 -2.86
C LEU A 244 6.53 -22.87 -3.54
N SER A 245 6.23 -24.16 -3.78
CA SER A 245 4.97 -24.55 -4.45
C SER A 245 3.82 -24.80 -3.46
N TRP A 246 3.76 -24.00 -2.40
CA TRP A 246 2.75 -24.04 -1.34
C TRP A 246 2.33 -22.61 -0.93
N GLY A 247 1.24 -22.51 -0.14
CA GLY A 247 0.80 -21.23 0.37
C GLY A 247 -0.15 -21.34 1.56
N THR A 248 -0.28 -20.24 2.30
CA THR A 248 -1.21 -20.07 3.43
C THR A 248 -1.93 -18.74 3.36
N THR A 249 -3.16 -18.68 3.88
CA THR A 249 -3.91 -17.43 4.01
C THR A 249 -3.52 -16.62 5.26
N ASN A 250 -2.70 -17.20 6.14
CA ASN A 250 -2.26 -16.55 7.36
C ASN A 250 -0.95 -15.78 7.12
N TYR A 251 -0.99 -14.46 7.25
CA TYR A 251 0.21 -13.63 7.21
C TYR A 251 1.13 -13.95 8.40
N SER A 252 2.42 -14.05 8.11
CA SER A 252 3.48 -14.21 9.12
C SER A 252 4.60 -13.21 8.88
N GLN A 253 4.76 -12.28 9.79
CA GLN A 253 5.85 -11.31 9.78
C GLN A 253 7.23 -11.99 9.79
N SER A 254 7.38 -13.07 10.55
CA SER A 254 8.64 -13.81 10.60
C SER A 254 8.97 -14.47 9.26
N LEU A 255 7.98 -15.03 8.56
CA LEU A 255 8.18 -15.59 7.22
C LEU A 255 8.59 -14.50 6.22
N GLU A 256 7.90 -13.36 6.23
CA GLU A 256 8.25 -12.23 5.36
C GLU A 256 9.68 -11.76 5.60
N LEU A 257 10.09 -11.56 6.86
CA LEU A 257 11.46 -11.17 7.20
C LEU A 257 12.49 -12.21 6.76
N THR A 258 12.21 -13.50 7.00
CA THR A 258 13.11 -14.57 6.59
C THR A 258 13.32 -14.57 5.07
N ILE A 259 12.26 -14.40 4.28
CA ILE A 259 12.38 -14.33 2.82
C ILE A 259 13.08 -13.03 2.39
N ARG A 260 12.66 -11.88 2.90
CA ARG A 260 13.19 -10.55 2.54
C ARG A 260 14.71 -10.43 2.78
N GLU A 261 15.17 -10.88 3.95
CA GLU A 261 16.57 -10.74 4.36
C GLU A 261 17.48 -11.87 3.84
N SER A 262 16.91 -12.91 3.22
CA SER A 262 17.66 -13.99 2.59
C SER A 262 18.33 -13.54 1.29
N SER A 263 19.52 -14.07 1.01
CA SER A 263 20.26 -13.84 -0.25
C SER A 263 19.73 -14.64 -1.43
N MET A 264 18.80 -15.59 -1.19
CA MET A 264 18.23 -16.45 -2.22
C MET A 264 17.12 -15.75 -3.01
N LEU A 265 16.92 -16.20 -4.24
CA LEU A 265 15.70 -15.92 -5.01
C LEU A 265 14.60 -16.91 -4.59
N PHE A 266 13.39 -16.40 -4.40
CA PHE A 266 12.20 -17.21 -4.13
C PHE A 266 11.25 -17.21 -5.31
N VAL A 267 10.87 -18.40 -5.79
CA VAL A 267 9.82 -18.55 -6.80
C VAL A 267 8.64 -19.27 -6.17
N THR A 268 7.48 -18.64 -6.18
CA THR A 268 6.32 -19.13 -5.42
C THR A 268 5.06 -19.28 -6.25
N ALA A 269 4.32 -20.34 -5.99
CA ALA A 269 3.03 -20.62 -6.59
C ALA A 269 1.96 -19.64 -6.07
N ALA A 270 1.16 -19.04 -6.97
CA ALA A 270 0.13 -18.06 -6.60
C ALA A 270 -1.06 -18.69 -5.84
N GLY A 271 -1.30 -19.99 -6.01
CA GLY A 271 -2.43 -20.74 -5.45
C GLY A 271 -3.41 -21.25 -6.51
N ASN A 272 -4.24 -22.22 -6.12
CA ASN A 272 -5.08 -23.00 -7.06
C ASN A 272 -6.58 -22.97 -6.73
N ASN A 273 -7.09 -21.80 -6.28
CA ASN A 273 -8.49 -21.66 -5.86
C ASN A 273 -9.29 -20.70 -6.76
N GLY A 274 -8.71 -20.18 -7.85
CA GLY A 274 -9.33 -19.17 -8.71
C GLY A 274 -9.59 -17.83 -8.01
N LEU A 275 -8.82 -17.51 -6.97
CA LEU A 275 -9.04 -16.33 -6.13
C LEU A 275 -8.14 -15.17 -6.54
N ASN A 276 -8.68 -13.96 -6.31
CA ASN A 276 -7.90 -12.73 -6.45
C ASN A 276 -7.07 -12.48 -5.18
N ASN A 277 -5.75 -12.64 -5.28
CA ASN A 277 -4.82 -12.45 -4.18
C ASN A 277 -4.73 -11.00 -3.70
N ASN A 278 -5.23 -10.00 -4.47
CA ASN A 278 -5.35 -8.62 -3.99
C ASN A 278 -6.42 -8.49 -2.89
N SER A 279 -7.45 -9.34 -2.90
CA SER A 279 -8.56 -9.31 -1.95
C SER A 279 -8.52 -10.46 -0.94
N THR A 280 -7.95 -11.59 -1.34
CA THR A 280 -7.80 -12.80 -0.52
C THR A 280 -6.34 -13.27 -0.62
N PRO A 281 -5.42 -12.61 0.10
CA PRO A 281 -3.99 -12.88 -0.02
C PRO A 281 -3.63 -14.32 0.32
N VAL A 282 -2.68 -14.88 -0.46
CA VAL A 282 -2.02 -16.15 -0.18
C VAL A 282 -0.53 -15.86 0.00
N PHE A 283 0.04 -16.29 1.11
CA PHE A 283 1.45 -16.06 1.44
C PHE A 283 2.28 -17.35 1.28
N PRO A 284 3.53 -17.23 0.74
CA PRO A 284 4.28 -16.00 0.47
C PRO A 284 3.93 -15.30 -0.84
N ALA A 285 3.12 -15.85 -1.74
CA ALA A 285 2.88 -15.35 -3.09
C ALA A 285 2.39 -13.88 -3.16
N SER A 286 1.71 -13.38 -2.12
CA SER A 286 1.25 -12.00 -2.06
C SER A 286 2.26 -11.01 -1.46
N LEU A 287 3.46 -11.46 -1.09
CA LEU A 287 4.54 -10.59 -0.65
C LEU A 287 5.16 -9.87 -1.85
N ARG A 288 5.42 -8.56 -1.66
CA ARG A 288 6.05 -7.72 -2.70
C ARG A 288 7.51 -7.50 -2.36
N LEU A 289 8.34 -8.49 -2.67
CA LEU A 289 9.76 -8.49 -2.33
C LEU A 289 10.63 -8.48 -3.59
N PRO A 290 11.82 -7.83 -3.55
CA PRO A 290 12.76 -7.81 -4.68
C PRO A 290 13.24 -9.21 -5.06
N ASN A 291 13.37 -10.09 -4.09
CA ASN A 291 13.85 -11.46 -4.25
C ASN A 291 12.75 -12.52 -4.33
N LEU A 292 11.51 -12.16 -4.69
CA LEU A 292 10.41 -13.10 -4.81
C LEU A 292 9.63 -12.89 -6.11
N ILE A 293 9.38 -13.99 -6.85
CA ILE A 293 8.54 -14.05 -8.05
C ILE A 293 7.30 -14.87 -7.74
N SER A 294 6.11 -14.29 -7.89
CA SER A 294 4.83 -14.97 -7.74
C SER A 294 4.28 -15.40 -9.10
N VAL A 295 3.93 -16.69 -9.24
CA VAL A 295 3.63 -17.31 -10.52
C VAL A 295 2.22 -17.90 -10.55
N GLY A 296 1.36 -17.37 -11.43
CA GLY A 296 0.09 -17.98 -11.86
C GLY A 296 0.32 -19.08 -12.89
N TYR A 297 -0.72 -19.81 -13.31
CA TYR A 297 -0.54 -20.79 -14.36
C TYR A 297 -1.52 -20.65 -15.52
N ILE A 298 -1.02 -20.93 -16.72
CA ILE A 298 -1.77 -20.98 -17.95
C ILE A 298 -1.96 -22.42 -18.44
N ASP A 299 -2.98 -22.60 -19.29
CA ASP A 299 -3.13 -23.77 -20.13
C ASP A 299 -2.36 -23.61 -21.46
N TYR A 300 -2.36 -24.68 -22.27
CA TYR A 300 -1.68 -24.73 -23.57
C TYR A 300 -2.39 -23.91 -24.67
N ASP A 301 -3.48 -23.23 -24.35
CA ASP A 301 -4.17 -22.27 -25.23
C ASP A 301 -3.84 -20.82 -24.86
N GLY A 302 -2.96 -20.62 -23.86
CA GLY A 302 -2.51 -19.29 -23.39
C GLY A 302 -3.51 -18.57 -22.51
N CYS A 303 -4.49 -19.29 -21.96
CA CYS A 303 -5.46 -18.73 -21.03
C CYS A 303 -5.04 -18.98 -19.59
N LEU A 304 -5.28 -18.00 -18.71
CA LEU A 304 -5.16 -18.25 -17.27
C LEU A 304 -6.18 -19.35 -16.90
N ASP A 305 -5.71 -20.47 -16.33
CA ASP A 305 -6.63 -21.54 -15.91
C ASP A 305 -7.58 -21.03 -14.83
N ALA A 306 -8.84 -21.47 -14.89
CA ALA A 306 -9.89 -21.01 -13.99
C ALA A 306 -9.59 -21.29 -12.50
N SER A 307 -8.72 -22.24 -12.19
CA SER A 307 -8.28 -22.53 -10.84
C SER A 307 -7.05 -21.72 -10.41
N SER A 308 -6.30 -21.11 -11.35
CA SER A 308 -5.16 -20.26 -11.00
C SER A 308 -5.59 -19.05 -10.16
N ASN A 309 -4.93 -18.84 -9.04
CA ASN A 309 -5.04 -17.54 -8.37
C ASN A 309 -4.37 -16.46 -9.24
N TYR A 310 -4.82 -15.21 -9.05
CA TYR A 310 -4.40 -14.04 -9.81
C TYR A 310 -4.38 -12.79 -8.93
N GLY A 311 -3.83 -11.68 -9.46
CA GLY A 311 -3.85 -10.40 -8.76
C GLY A 311 -2.94 -9.36 -9.41
N VAL A 312 -3.54 -8.28 -9.92
CA VAL A 312 -2.85 -7.18 -10.64
C VAL A 312 -1.84 -6.40 -9.80
N SER A 313 -1.73 -6.67 -8.51
CA SER A 313 -0.74 -6.08 -7.62
C SER A 313 -0.03 -7.11 -6.73
N THR A 314 -0.26 -8.40 -6.92
CA THR A 314 0.26 -9.47 -6.06
C THR A 314 0.85 -10.66 -6.81
N VAL A 315 0.43 -10.93 -8.05
CA VAL A 315 0.98 -12.04 -8.86
C VAL A 315 1.77 -11.44 -10.01
N ASP A 316 3.07 -11.78 -10.08
CA ASP A 316 3.98 -11.12 -11.02
C ASP A 316 3.72 -11.53 -12.47
N ILE A 317 3.68 -12.82 -12.77
CA ILE A 317 3.58 -13.42 -14.11
C ILE A 317 2.80 -14.72 -14.08
N ALA A 318 2.57 -15.35 -15.24
CA ALA A 318 2.14 -16.74 -15.32
C ALA A 318 3.16 -17.58 -16.10
N ALA A 319 3.06 -18.91 -15.94
CA ALA A 319 3.88 -19.87 -16.68
C ALA A 319 3.03 -21.14 -17.00
N PRO A 320 3.50 -22.05 -17.88
CA PRO A 320 2.85 -23.33 -18.15
C PRO A 320 2.61 -24.14 -16.89
N GLY A 321 1.35 -24.55 -16.65
CA GLY A 321 1.00 -25.31 -15.46
C GLY A 321 -0.14 -26.30 -15.66
N LYS A 322 -0.64 -26.49 -16.91
CA LYS A 322 -1.70 -27.43 -17.26
C LYS A 322 -1.13 -28.68 -17.90
N GLU A 323 -1.51 -29.86 -17.41
CA GLU A 323 -1.06 -31.15 -17.95
C GLU A 323 0.45 -31.23 -18.13
N ILE A 324 1.19 -30.83 -17.10
CA ILE A 324 2.64 -30.86 -17.06
C ILE A 324 3.10 -32.27 -16.72
N PHE A 325 3.88 -32.86 -17.63
CA PHE A 325 4.46 -34.20 -17.46
C PHE A 325 5.84 -34.11 -16.76
N SER A 326 6.01 -34.88 -15.71
CA SER A 326 7.27 -34.90 -14.96
C SER A 326 7.45 -36.17 -14.14
N THR A 327 8.57 -36.23 -13.37
CA THR A 327 8.90 -37.31 -12.46
C THR A 327 7.91 -37.43 -11.30
N LEU A 328 7.63 -38.64 -10.88
CA LEU A 328 6.93 -39.00 -9.65
C LEU A 328 7.77 -40.05 -8.90
N VAL A 329 7.47 -40.34 -7.65
CA VAL A 329 8.22 -41.36 -6.90
C VAL A 329 8.20 -42.70 -7.67
N GLY A 330 9.34 -43.08 -8.20
CA GLY A 330 9.59 -44.30 -8.97
C GLY A 330 8.92 -44.35 -10.37
N THR A 331 8.37 -43.27 -10.90
CA THR A 331 7.65 -43.25 -12.19
C THR A 331 7.53 -41.82 -12.74
N TYR A 332 6.68 -41.63 -13.76
CA TYR A 332 6.33 -40.32 -14.35
C TYR A 332 4.81 -40.11 -14.41
N GLY A 333 4.38 -38.86 -14.46
CA GLY A 333 2.94 -38.54 -14.58
C GLY A 333 2.66 -37.08 -14.79
N TYR A 334 1.37 -36.76 -14.92
CA TYR A 334 0.88 -35.40 -15.13
C TYR A 334 0.40 -34.76 -13.84
N SER A 335 0.64 -33.46 -13.72
CA SER A 335 0.07 -32.64 -12.67
C SER A 335 -0.38 -31.28 -13.21
N ASN A 336 -1.23 -30.59 -12.46
CA ASN A 336 -1.76 -29.27 -12.82
C ASN A 336 -1.64 -28.30 -11.65
N GLY A 337 -1.39 -27.04 -11.96
CA GLY A 337 -1.45 -25.96 -10.97
C GLY A 337 -0.31 -24.97 -11.05
N THR A 338 -0.41 -23.94 -10.25
CA THR A 338 0.65 -22.95 -10.03
C THR A 338 1.92 -23.59 -9.45
N SER A 339 1.78 -24.75 -8.78
CA SER A 339 2.90 -25.56 -8.30
C SER A 339 3.77 -26.16 -9.42
N MET A 340 3.22 -26.32 -10.64
CA MET A 340 3.95 -26.78 -11.83
C MET A 340 4.45 -25.59 -12.67
N ALA A 341 3.80 -24.44 -12.56
CA ALA A 341 4.23 -23.21 -13.23
C ALA A 341 5.49 -22.61 -12.57
N ALA A 342 5.51 -22.53 -11.23
CA ALA A 342 6.65 -22.00 -10.48
C ALA A 342 7.99 -22.69 -10.81
N PRO A 343 8.10 -24.04 -10.87
CA PRO A 343 9.36 -24.70 -11.18
C PRO A 343 9.88 -24.44 -12.60
N HIS A 344 9.04 -24.14 -13.58
CA HIS A 344 9.51 -23.70 -14.90
C HIS A 344 10.28 -22.36 -14.79
N VAL A 345 9.75 -21.41 -14.00
CA VAL A 345 10.42 -20.13 -13.73
C VAL A 345 11.68 -20.34 -12.89
N THR A 346 11.65 -21.26 -11.93
CA THR A 346 12.82 -21.65 -11.12
C THR A 346 13.94 -22.20 -12.02
N GLY A 347 13.63 -23.05 -12.98
CA GLY A 347 14.61 -23.60 -13.94
C GLY A 347 15.22 -22.50 -14.81
N LEU A 348 14.43 -21.55 -15.32
CA LEU A 348 14.95 -20.39 -16.05
C LEU A 348 15.87 -19.54 -15.15
N ALA A 349 15.45 -19.26 -13.92
CA ALA A 349 16.27 -18.51 -12.97
C ALA A 349 17.62 -19.23 -12.71
N ALA A 350 17.62 -20.58 -12.61
CA ALA A 350 18.85 -21.35 -12.44
C ALA A 350 19.79 -21.22 -13.63
N MET A 351 19.28 -21.21 -14.87
CA MET A 351 20.12 -20.96 -16.05
C MET A 351 20.77 -19.56 -16.00
N ILE A 352 20.05 -18.54 -15.52
CA ILE A 352 20.59 -17.17 -15.37
C ILE A 352 21.68 -17.15 -14.29
N TYR A 353 21.44 -17.76 -13.13
CA TYR A 353 22.44 -17.86 -12.05
C TYR A 353 23.68 -18.64 -12.44
N ALA A 354 23.53 -19.68 -13.26
CA ALA A 354 24.66 -20.51 -13.70
C ALA A 354 25.67 -19.77 -14.59
N TYR A 355 25.26 -18.66 -15.20
CA TYR A 355 26.10 -17.85 -16.08
C TYR A 355 27.06 -16.92 -15.32
N HIS A 356 26.63 -16.37 -14.17
CA HIS A 356 27.40 -15.37 -13.43
C HIS A 356 27.56 -15.72 -11.94
N ASP A 357 28.77 -15.51 -11.40
CA ASP A 357 29.06 -15.67 -9.97
C ASP A 357 28.47 -14.56 -9.10
N ASN A 358 28.22 -13.38 -9.69
CA ASN A 358 27.78 -12.17 -8.97
C ASN A 358 26.48 -11.62 -9.57
N VAL A 359 25.44 -12.44 -9.60
CA VAL A 359 24.08 -12.03 -9.96
C VAL A 359 23.21 -12.07 -8.71
N TYR A 360 22.36 -11.07 -8.56
CA TYR A 360 21.52 -10.90 -7.37
C TYR A 360 20.04 -11.18 -7.68
N PRO A 361 19.24 -11.59 -6.68
CA PRO A 361 17.85 -12.01 -6.90
C PRO A 361 16.98 -10.99 -7.64
N ALA A 362 17.14 -9.70 -7.31
CA ALA A 362 16.36 -8.65 -7.97
C ALA A 362 16.71 -8.50 -9.45
N GLN A 363 18.01 -8.69 -9.82
CA GLN A 363 18.45 -8.64 -11.22
C GLN A 363 17.91 -9.83 -12.01
N VAL A 364 17.92 -11.03 -11.43
CA VAL A 364 17.31 -12.24 -12.06
C VAL A 364 15.82 -12.02 -12.27
N LYS A 365 15.11 -11.55 -11.23
CA LYS A 365 13.69 -11.20 -11.33
C LYS A 365 13.45 -10.17 -12.45
N GLU A 366 14.22 -9.09 -12.47
CA GLU A 366 14.06 -8.03 -13.47
C GLU A 366 14.33 -8.55 -14.89
N LEU A 367 15.37 -9.38 -15.08
CA LEU A 367 15.68 -9.97 -16.36
C LEU A 367 14.52 -10.85 -16.87
N ILE A 368 13.96 -11.71 -16.01
CA ILE A 368 12.80 -12.55 -16.35
C ILE A 368 11.59 -11.67 -16.70
N LEU A 369 11.29 -10.64 -15.88
CA LEU A 369 10.13 -9.76 -16.10
C LEU A 369 10.27 -8.88 -17.35
N ASN A 370 11.49 -8.55 -17.77
CA ASN A 370 11.77 -7.80 -19.01
C ASN A 370 11.78 -8.68 -20.26
N SER A 371 11.76 -10.01 -20.10
CA SER A 371 11.83 -11.00 -21.17
C SER A 371 10.53 -11.83 -21.27
N LEU A 372 9.37 -11.14 -21.21
CA LEU A 372 8.08 -11.83 -21.30
C LEU A 372 7.54 -11.81 -22.73
N THR A 373 6.93 -12.92 -23.13
CA THR A 373 5.96 -12.94 -24.23
C THR A 373 4.61 -12.43 -23.69
N PRO A 374 4.14 -11.25 -24.08
CA PRO A 374 2.89 -10.69 -23.59
C PRO A 374 1.70 -11.48 -24.14
N LEU A 375 0.68 -11.74 -23.31
CA LEU A 375 -0.55 -12.41 -23.69
C LEU A 375 -1.76 -11.57 -23.31
N ASP A 376 -2.54 -11.10 -24.28
CA ASP A 376 -3.75 -10.30 -24.08
C ASP A 376 -4.80 -11.02 -23.20
N THR A 377 -4.79 -12.37 -23.20
CA THR A 377 -5.64 -13.20 -22.34
C THR A 377 -5.36 -13.07 -20.85
N LEU A 378 -4.20 -12.52 -20.49
CA LEU A 378 -3.76 -12.31 -19.10
C LEU A 378 -3.97 -10.87 -18.61
N ASP A 379 -4.47 -9.98 -19.50
CA ASP A 379 -4.75 -8.59 -19.15
C ASP A 379 -5.76 -8.48 -18.01
N GLY A 380 -5.42 -7.70 -16.99
CA GLY A 380 -6.25 -7.49 -15.80
C GLY A 380 -6.21 -8.62 -14.77
N TYR A 381 -5.37 -9.64 -14.96
CA TYR A 381 -5.15 -10.71 -14.00
C TYR A 381 -3.80 -10.60 -13.27
N LEU A 382 -2.75 -10.14 -13.95
CA LEU A 382 -1.37 -10.16 -13.43
C LEU A 382 -0.76 -8.76 -13.42
N ILE A 383 0.37 -8.60 -12.71
CA ILE A 383 1.16 -7.37 -12.71
C ILE A 383 1.80 -7.18 -14.09
N ASN A 384 2.39 -8.24 -14.62
CA ASN A 384 2.99 -8.28 -15.96
C ASN A 384 2.26 -9.38 -16.75
N PRO A 385 1.26 -9.03 -17.58
CA PRO A 385 0.43 -10.01 -18.28
C PRO A 385 1.21 -10.69 -19.41
N GLY A 386 1.91 -11.76 -19.07
CA GLY A 386 2.75 -12.53 -19.99
C GLY A 386 3.34 -13.77 -19.35
N ILE A 387 4.04 -14.55 -20.17
CA ILE A 387 4.82 -15.73 -19.79
C ILE A 387 6.30 -15.49 -20.08
N PRO A 388 7.25 -16.06 -19.31
CA PRO A 388 8.67 -15.90 -19.58
C PRO A 388 9.05 -16.45 -20.94
N ASP A 389 9.80 -15.68 -21.73
CA ASP A 389 10.54 -16.14 -22.90
C ASP A 389 11.99 -16.42 -22.48
N ALA A 390 12.30 -17.69 -22.26
CA ALA A 390 13.62 -18.11 -21.80
C ALA A 390 14.71 -17.78 -22.83
N GLY A 391 14.43 -17.92 -24.13
CA GLY A 391 15.36 -17.54 -25.19
C GLY A 391 15.72 -16.07 -25.16
N ALA A 392 14.75 -15.18 -24.99
CA ALA A 392 14.95 -13.75 -24.86
C ALA A 392 15.76 -13.42 -23.58
N ALA A 393 15.44 -14.05 -22.46
CA ALA A 393 16.16 -13.86 -21.20
C ALA A 393 17.63 -14.25 -21.32
N ILE A 394 17.93 -15.43 -21.90
CA ILE A 394 19.29 -15.92 -22.08
C ILE A 394 20.11 -15.04 -23.03
N ARG A 395 19.51 -14.52 -24.09
CA ARG A 395 20.19 -13.58 -24.99
C ARG A 395 20.54 -12.23 -24.32
N SER A 396 19.89 -11.89 -23.22
CA SER A 396 20.12 -10.66 -22.46
C SER A 396 21.03 -10.85 -21.23
N LEU A 397 21.67 -12.01 -21.03
CA LEU A 397 22.55 -12.28 -19.90
C LEU A 397 23.71 -11.27 -19.76
N SER A 398 24.22 -10.77 -20.88
CA SER A 398 25.29 -9.75 -20.90
C SER A 398 24.86 -8.38 -20.33
N ASP A 399 23.59 -8.15 -20.14
CA ASP A 399 23.05 -6.89 -19.58
C ASP A 399 23.16 -6.87 -18.04
N ILE A 400 23.39 -8.01 -17.41
CA ILE A 400 23.63 -8.12 -15.97
C ILE A 400 25.01 -7.56 -15.64
N SER A 401 25.09 -6.65 -14.69
CA SER A 401 26.34 -6.06 -14.21
C SER A 401 26.44 -6.15 -12.69
N ALA A 402 27.69 -6.26 -12.18
CA ALA A 402 27.92 -6.25 -10.74
C ALA A 402 27.47 -4.91 -10.13
N ASP A 403 26.75 -4.98 -9.03
CA ASP A 403 26.37 -3.81 -8.26
C ASP A 403 27.46 -3.42 -7.26
N THR A 404 27.93 -2.19 -7.36
CA THR A 404 28.94 -1.59 -6.47
C THR A 404 28.46 -0.27 -5.87
N GLN A 405 27.20 0.08 -6.08
CA GLN A 405 26.63 1.33 -5.60
C GLN A 405 25.97 1.12 -4.24
N GLN A 406 26.13 2.12 -3.37
CA GLN A 406 25.49 2.07 -2.06
C GLN A 406 24.02 2.48 -2.16
N PRO A 407 23.11 1.77 -1.50
CA PRO A 407 21.71 2.18 -1.39
C PRO A 407 21.57 3.45 -0.56
N PHE A 408 20.46 4.19 -0.73
CA PHE A 408 20.21 5.38 0.06
C PHE A 408 18.76 5.49 0.54
N LEU A 409 18.59 6.24 1.65
CA LEU A 409 17.29 6.51 2.26
C LEU A 409 16.91 7.99 2.12
N LEU A 410 15.63 8.24 1.85
CA LEU A 410 14.98 9.53 2.08
C LEU A 410 14.09 9.40 3.31
N LEU A 411 14.25 10.30 4.27
CA LEU A 411 13.50 10.32 5.51
C LEU A 411 12.65 11.59 5.57
N GLU A 412 11.33 11.43 5.74
CA GLU A 412 10.41 12.54 5.95
C GLU A 412 9.69 12.35 7.29
N THR A 413 9.76 13.37 8.16
CA THR A 413 9.13 13.33 9.48
C THR A 413 7.82 14.10 9.47
N THR A 414 6.76 13.49 9.99
CA THR A 414 5.44 14.08 10.25
C THR A 414 4.96 13.66 11.63
N TYR A 415 3.87 14.26 12.10
CA TYR A 415 3.34 13.94 13.43
C TYR A 415 1.93 13.37 13.30
N GLU A 416 1.68 12.28 14.01
CA GLU A 416 0.35 11.65 14.09
C GLU A 416 -0.01 11.45 15.57
N LYS A 417 -0.66 12.46 16.17
CA LYS A 417 -1.03 12.48 17.58
C LYS A 417 0.20 12.30 18.49
N GLU A 418 0.21 11.27 19.35
CA GLU A 418 1.32 10.98 20.25
C GLU A 418 2.57 10.42 19.56
N ASN A 419 2.50 10.11 18.26
CA ASN A 419 3.60 9.49 17.52
C ASN A 419 4.28 10.49 16.57
N ILE A 420 5.58 10.33 16.42
CA ILE A 420 6.34 10.91 15.33
C ILE A 420 6.41 9.87 14.24
N LYS A 421 5.78 10.11 13.10
CA LYS A 421 5.86 9.24 11.93
C LYS A 421 7.08 9.63 11.12
N VAL A 422 7.96 8.66 10.85
CA VAL A 422 9.06 8.80 9.90
C VAL A 422 8.74 7.95 8.69
N GLN A 423 8.46 8.60 7.56
CA GLN A 423 8.35 7.97 6.26
C GLN A 423 9.75 7.68 5.75
N ILE A 424 9.97 6.48 5.20
CA ILE A 424 11.29 5.99 4.78
C ILE A 424 11.17 5.44 3.37
N ASP A 425 11.77 6.13 2.41
CA ASP A 425 11.83 5.67 1.04
C ASP A 425 13.27 5.25 0.75
N ALA A 426 13.45 3.97 0.39
CA ALA A 426 14.75 3.38 0.11
C ALA A 426 14.95 3.21 -1.40
N TYR A 427 16.15 3.50 -1.85
CA TYR A 427 16.54 3.43 -3.26
C TYR A 427 17.86 2.71 -3.40
N ASP A 428 17.93 1.83 -4.39
CA ASP A 428 19.15 1.21 -4.86
C ASP A 428 19.32 1.50 -6.36
N ALA A 429 20.37 2.21 -6.71
CA ALA A 429 20.68 2.59 -8.09
C ALA A 429 21.54 1.54 -8.80
N GLY A 430 22.16 0.62 -8.05
CA GLY A 430 23.01 -0.44 -8.58
C GLY A 430 22.24 -1.64 -9.12
N GLY A 431 20.96 -1.76 -8.73
CA GLY A 431 20.02 -2.74 -9.27
C GLY A 431 20.03 -4.10 -8.58
N SER A 432 20.83 -4.30 -7.53
CA SER A 432 20.78 -5.55 -6.74
C SER A 432 19.53 -5.65 -5.85
N GLY A 433 18.91 -4.51 -5.55
CA GLY A 433 17.69 -4.40 -4.74
C GLY A 433 17.98 -4.24 -3.25
N ILE A 434 17.03 -3.64 -2.53
CA ILE A 434 17.13 -3.43 -1.08
C ILE A 434 16.85 -4.74 -0.33
N ARG A 435 17.85 -5.21 0.43
CA ARG A 435 17.78 -6.41 1.26
C ARG A 435 17.30 -6.11 2.68
N LYS A 436 17.94 -5.15 3.36
CA LYS A 436 17.66 -4.84 4.78
C LYS A 436 17.46 -3.34 4.99
N ILE A 437 16.46 -3.00 5.78
CA ILE A 437 16.37 -1.68 6.41
C ILE A 437 16.12 -1.93 7.89
N ARG A 438 16.99 -1.37 8.75
CA ARG A 438 16.87 -1.47 10.20
C ARG A 438 17.08 -0.09 10.85
N TYR A 439 16.54 0.09 12.03
CA TYR A 439 16.76 1.31 12.80
C TYR A 439 16.98 1.01 14.28
N ALA A 440 17.66 1.92 14.96
CA ALA A 440 17.86 1.87 16.40
C ALA A 440 17.89 3.27 17.02
N TYR A 441 17.44 3.37 18.28
CA TYR A 441 17.57 4.61 19.06
C TYR A 441 19.03 4.85 19.46
N GLY A 442 19.48 6.10 19.35
CA GLY A 442 20.84 6.52 19.57
C GLY A 442 21.74 6.36 18.34
N SER A 443 22.95 6.92 18.43
CA SER A 443 23.97 6.75 17.38
C SER A 443 24.59 5.35 17.50
N ARG A 444 24.53 4.58 16.41
CA ARG A 444 25.07 3.21 16.32
C ARG A 444 26.02 3.11 15.13
N PRO A 445 27.14 2.35 15.25
CA PRO A 445 28.01 2.05 14.12
C PRO A 445 27.38 0.94 13.24
N ALA A 446 27.90 0.75 12.03
CA ALA A 446 27.36 -0.22 11.06
C ALA A 446 27.45 -1.67 11.57
N ASP A 447 28.54 -2.06 12.24
CA ASP A 447 28.76 -3.39 12.81
C ASP A 447 27.68 -3.81 13.82
N TYR A 448 27.02 -2.85 14.47
CA TYR A 448 25.85 -3.11 15.31
C TYR A 448 24.72 -3.81 14.51
N PHE A 449 24.54 -3.46 13.24
CA PHE A 449 23.47 -4.00 12.39
C PHE A 449 23.88 -5.28 11.64
N PHE A 450 25.16 -5.57 11.52
CA PHE A 450 25.65 -6.81 10.90
C PHE A 450 25.26 -8.06 11.69
N GLU A 451 25.09 -7.93 13.00
CA GLU A 451 24.60 -8.99 13.89
C GLU A 451 23.06 -9.00 14.01
N ASP A 452 22.35 -8.46 13.01
CA ASP A 452 20.89 -8.34 12.97
C ASP A 452 20.26 -7.59 14.16
N ASN A 453 21.05 -6.77 14.85
CA ASN A 453 20.55 -5.88 15.88
C ASN A 453 19.71 -4.74 15.27
N GLY A 454 18.92 -4.08 16.14
CA GLY A 454 17.98 -3.04 15.72
C GLY A 454 16.63 -3.61 15.34
N THR A 455 15.69 -2.72 15.04
CA THR A 455 14.33 -3.07 14.62
C THR A 455 14.27 -3.12 13.10
N ALA A 456 13.87 -4.24 12.52
CA ALA A 456 13.66 -4.37 11.08
C ALA A 456 12.46 -3.54 10.62
N LEU A 457 12.58 -2.91 9.46
CA LEU A 457 11.52 -2.15 8.80
C LEU A 457 10.80 -3.06 7.79
N LEU A 458 9.51 -3.28 7.99
CA LEU A 458 8.65 -4.01 7.05
C LEU A 458 7.83 -3.08 6.17
N ASP A 459 7.29 -2.03 6.77
CA ASP A 459 6.57 -0.99 6.07
C ASP A 459 7.51 0.18 5.75
N ASN A 460 7.13 1.06 4.85
CA ASN A 460 7.89 2.26 4.52
C ASN A 460 7.69 3.42 5.52
N ALA A 461 7.23 3.13 6.73
CA ALA A 461 7.07 4.11 7.80
C ALA A 461 7.24 3.49 9.19
N ILE A 462 7.77 4.27 10.12
CA ILE A 462 7.83 3.92 11.55
C ILE A 462 7.13 4.98 12.39
N TYR A 463 6.64 4.55 13.56
CA TYR A 463 5.95 5.41 14.52
C TYR A 463 6.74 5.45 15.81
N LEU A 464 7.38 6.58 16.07
CA LEU A 464 8.25 6.80 17.23
C LEU A 464 7.48 7.55 18.31
N THR A 465 7.63 7.13 19.56
CA THR A 465 7.05 7.82 20.73
C THR A 465 7.98 8.86 21.31
N LYS A 466 9.24 8.88 20.86
CA LYS A 466 10.32 9.68 21.44
C LYS A 466 11.11 10.37 20.36
N ALA A 467 11.36 11.67 20.53
CA ALA A 467 12.36 12.41 19.77
C ALA A 467 13.79 12.03 20.21
N GLY A 468 14.76 12.32 19.37
CA GLY A 468 16.17 12.08 19.68
C GLY A 468 16.96 11.56 18.48
N TYR A 469 18.18 11.14 18.75
CA TYR A 469 19.01 10.54 17.72
C TYR A 469 18.55 9.12 17.41
N TYR A 470 18.43 8.81 16.11
CA TYR A 470 18.19 7.49 15.57
C TYR A 470 19.23 7.20 14.51
N THR A 471 19.66 5.94 14.45
CA THR A 471 20.47 5.43 13.34
C THR A 471 19.58 4.55 12.47
N PHE A 472 19.57 4.82 11.16
CA PHE A 472 18.97 3.99 10.13
C PHE A 472 20.09 3.32 9.36
N TYR A 473 19.93 2.05 9.09
CA TYR A 473 20.82 1.22 8.31
C TYR A 473 20.06 0.70 7.10
N VAL A 474 20.66 0.75 5.93
CA VAL A 474 20.15 0.18 4.69
C VAL A 474 21.25 -0.62 4.01
N GLU A 475 20.90 -1.80 3.49
CA GLU A 475 21.78 -2.72 2.80
C GLU A 475 21.06 -3.28 1.57
N ASP A 476 21.78 -3.42 0.44
CA ASP A 476 21.33 -4.09 -0.77
C ASP A 476 21.72 -5.56 -0.78
N TYR A 477 21.30 -6.31 -1.83
CA TYR A 477 21.68 -7.73 -1.98
C TYR A 477 23.14 -7.92 -2.39
N ALA A 478 23.83 -6.90 -2.88
CA ALA A 478 25.26 -6.94 -3.17
C ALA A 478 26.14 -6.75 -1.92
N GLY A 479 25.52 -6.45 -0.76
CA GLY A 479 26.21 -6.18 0.48
C GLY A 479 26.73 -4.74 0.60
N ASN A 480 26.41 -3.86 -0.33
CA ASN A 480 26.70 -2.44 -0.15
C ASN A 480 25.72 -1.86 0.88
N TYR A 481 26.19 -1.01 1.77
CA TYR A 481 25.35 -0.47 2.83
C TYR A 481 25.64 1.01 3.11
N GLN A 482 24.64 1.66 3.74
CA GLN A 482 24.78 3.01 4.27
C GLN A 482 24.10 3.16 5.63
N ILE A 483 24.63 4.06 6.45
CA ILE A 483 24.05 4.43 7.75
C ILE A 483 23.73 5.93 7.81
N TYR A 484 22.61 6.25 8.45
CA TYR A 484 22.13 7.62 8.65
C TYR A 484 21.94 7.86 10.14
N ASN A 485 22.78 8.71 10.73
CA ASN A 485 22.59 9.19 12.09
C ASN A 485 21.83 10.50 12.04
N THR A 486 20.54 10.47 12.35
CA THR A 486 19.66 11.61 12.22
C THR A 486 19.00 11.96 13.56
N TYR A 487 18.82 13.25 13.83
CA TYR A 487 18.03 13.71 14.95
C TYR A 487 16.58 13.87 14.51
N ILE A 488 15.70 13.08 15.08
CA ILE A 488 14.26 13.19 14.85
C ILE A 488 13.72 14.21 15.86
N GLU A 489 13.20 15.31 15.35
CA GLU A 489 12.67 16.41 16.16
C GLU A 489 11.30 16.06 16.74
N ASP A 490 10.96 16.69 17.86
CA ASP A 490 9.60 16.64 18.41
C ASP A 490 8.80 17.84 17.91
N ASP A 491 7.48 17.71 17.91
CA ASP A 491 6.61 18.87 17.78
C ASP A 491 6.76 19.74 19.02
N THR A 492 7.19 20.97 18.82
CA THR A 492 7.39 21.97 19.87
C THR A 492 6.45 23.17 19.73
N LEU A 493 5.59 23.17 18.73
CA LEU A 493 4.64 24.22 18.46
C LEU A 493 3.35 23.99 19.25
N ALA A 494 2.88 25.03 19.92
CA ALA A 494 1.59 24.96 20.59
C ALA A 494 0.44 25.27 19.60
N PRO A 495 -0.78 24.77 19.84
CA PRO A 495 -1.91 25.03 18.97
C PRO A 495 -2.18 26.51 18.73
N ASP A 496 -2.49 26.85 17.47
CA ASP A 496 -2.94 28.17 17.07
C ASP A 496 -4.43 28.37 17.36
N PHE A 497 -4.80 29.64 17.50
CA PHE A 497 -6.16 30.04 17.87
C PHE A 497 -6.63 31.24 17.04
N THR A 498 -7.88 31.19 16.62
CA THR A 498 -8.60 32.37 16.08
C THR A 498 -9.92 32.53 16.76
N ALA A 499 -10.27 33.77 17.14
CA ALA A 499 -11.55 34.06 17.72
C ALA A 499 -12.12 35.37 17.18
N SER A 500 -13.44 35.42 17.10
CA SER A 500 -14.24 36.64 16.92
C SER A 500 -15.45 36.57 17.83
N TYR A 501 -15.98 37.74 18.17
CA TYR A 501 -17.19 37.81 18.99
C TYR A 501 -18.22 38.78 18.45
N GLN A 502 -19.48 38.59 18.83
CA GLN A 502 -20.60 39.47 18.53
C GLN A 502 -21.49 39.57 19.76
N VAL A 503 -21.71 40.81 20.22
CA VAL A 503 -22.68 41.09 21.28
C VAL A 503 -24.08 41.16 20.66
N ALA A 504 -25.03 40.45 21.22
CA ALA A 504 -26.42 40.48 20.74
C ALA A 504 -27.03 41.87 20.91
N PRO A 505 -27.85 42.36 19.97
CA PRO A 505 -28.41 43.71 20.00
C PRO A 505 -29.27 44.06 21.24
N ASN A 506 -29.70 43.06 21.98
CA ASN A 506 -30.51 43.23 23.21
C ASN A 506 -29.74 42.91 24.49
N TYR A 507 -28.43 42.85 24.45
CA TYR A 507 -27.54 42.42 25.56
C TYR A 507 -27.92 41.05 26.17
N ALA A 508 -28.64 40.21 25.43
CA ALA A 508 -29.04 38.93 25.99
C ALA A 508 -27.85 37.99 26.19
N TYR A 509 -26.86 38.07 25.31
CA TYR A 509 -25.65 37.23 25.34
C TYR A 509 -24.56 37.79 24.41
N THR A 510 -23.33 37.39 24.68
CA THR A 510 -22.21 37.54 23.77
C THR A 510 -21.95 36.21 23.09
N THR A 511 -21.96 36.21 21.76
CA THR A 511 -21.58 35.03 20.96
C THR A 511 -20.10 35.10 20.66
N VAL A 512 -19.38 34.01 20.92
CA VAL A 512 -17.98 33.86 20.57
C VAL A 512 -17.86 32.75 19.55
N TYR A 513 -17.26 33.06 18.42
CA TYR A 513 -16.87 32.11 17.38
C TYR A 513 -15.36 31.88 17.51
N PHE A 514 -14.97 30.64 17.61
CA PHE A 514 -13.55 30.37 17.67
C PHE A 514 -13.17 29.06 16.95
N SER A 515 -11.93 28.97 16.50
CA SER A 515 -11.31 27.76 16.00
C SER A 515 -9.92 27.58 16.60
N ALA A 516 -9.53 26.35 16.80
CA ALA A 516 -8.20 25.96 17.17
C ALA A 516 -7.63 25.03 16.10
N SER A 517 -6.36 25.14 15.79
CA SER A 517 -5.65 24.30 14.83
C SER A 517 -4.22 24.09 15.31
N ASP A 518 -3.70 22.93 14.97
CA ASP A 518 -2.31 22.57 15.12
C ASP A 518 -1.89 21.86 13.86
N ALA A 519 -0.78 22.29 13.25
CA ALA A 519 -0.33 21.81 11.96
C ALA A 519 0.45 20.50 12.05
N ASP A 520 0.99 20.21 13.23
CA ASP A 520 1.91 19.11 13.47
C ASP A 520 1.20 17.96 14.20
N SER A 521 1.22 17.91 15.53
CA SER A 521 0.65 16.78 16.28
C SER A 521 -0.89 16.81 16.39
N GLY A 522 -1.49 17.96 16.13
CA GLY A 522 -2.94 18.19 16.19
C GLY A 522 -3.45 18.56 17.58
N VAL A 523 -4.63 19.18 17.63
CA VAL A 523 -5.23 19.63 18.90
C VAL A 523 -5.81 18.44 19.67
N LYS A 524 -5.35 18.28 20.92
CA LYS A 524 -5.80 17.22 21.85
C LYS A 524 -6.92 17.69 22.79
N THR A 525 -6.73 18.87 23.36
CA THR A 525 -7.64 19.42 24.38
C THR A 525 -7.97 20.87 24.08
N ILE A 526 -9.23 21.25 24.24
CA ILE A 526 -9.69 22.61 24.22
C ILE A 526 -10.55 22.81 25.46
N LYS A 527 -10.21 23.80 26.30
CA LYS A 527 -10.97 24.19 27.46
C LYS A 527 -11.18 25.70 27.48
N TYR A 528 -12.24 26.18 28.14
CA TYR A 528 -12.46 27.61 28.38
C TYR A 528 -13.01 27.88 29.76
N LEU A 529 -12.75 29.10 30.26
CA LEU A 529 -13.31 29.68 31.46
C LEU A 529 -13.71 31.12 31.23
N ALA A 530 -14.85 31.55 31.82
CA ALA A 530 -15.24 32.93 31.84
C ALA A 530 -14.41 33.69 32.88
N GLY A 531 -13.63 34.68 32.45
CA GLY A 531 -12.67 35.44 33.24
C GLY A 531 -11.24 35.33 32.67
N GLU A 532 -10.28 36.04 33.28
CA GLU A 532 -8.87 35.94 32.98
C GLU A 532 -8.23 34.91 33.91
N PHE A 533 -7.57 33.90 33.33
CA PHE A 533 -6.96 32.80 34.06
C PHE A 533 -5.62 32.41 33.44
N GLU A 534 -4.67 32.03 34.30
CA GLU A 534 -3.43 31.39 33.90
C GLU A 534 -3.68 29.91 33.59
N LYS A 535 -2.76 29.27 32.85
CA LYS A 535 -2.89 27.86 32.41
C LYS A 535 -3.09 26.87 33.55
N GLU A 536 -2.58 27.14 34.73
CA GLU A 536 -2.69 26.27 35.91
C GLU A 536 -4.14 26.09 36.37
N ALA A 537 -5.01 27.07 36.13
CA ALA A 537 -6.44 26.98 36.44
C ALA A 537 -7.12 25.84 35.67
N PHE A 538 -6.65 25.56 34.47
CA PHE A 538 -7.22 24.54 33.57
C PHE A 538 -6.85 23.11 33.95
N LEU A 539 -5.92 22.91 34.89
CA LEU A 539 -5.63 21.60 35.46
C LEU A 539 -6.81 21.04 36.25
N PHE A 540 -7.60 21.94 36.90
CA PHE A 540 -8.68 21.57 37.82
C PHE A 540 -10.06 22.05 37.37
N ALA A 541 -10.14 22.99 36.41
CA ALA A 541 -11.37 23.62 35.99
C ALA A 541 -11.39 23.82 34.45
N GLY A 542 -12.52 24.34 33.95
CA GLY A 542 -12.74 24.66 32.54
C GLY A 542 -13.72 23.71 31.84
N GLU A 543 -14.62 24.30 31.09
CA GLU A 543 -15.53 23.56 30.21
C GLU A 543 -14.77 23.03 29.00
N GLN A 544 -14.97 21.76 28.67
CA GLN A 544 -14.25 21.12 27.58
C GLN A 544 -15.04 21.18 26.28
N LEU A 545 -14.34 21.46 25.18
CA LEU A 545 -14.88 21.46 23.82
C LEU A 545 -14.28 20.31 23.02
N SER A 546 -14.97 19.92 21.97
CA SER A 546 -14.52 18.86 21.07
C SER A 546 -13.34 19.32 20.20
N PRO A 547 -12.15 18.72 20.30
CA PRO A 547 -10.99 19.10 19.49
C PRO A 547 -11.15 18.73 18.00
N THR A 548 -12.12 17.87 17.66
CA THR A 548 -12.38 17.45 16.28
C THR A 548 -13.30 18.42 15.53
N GLN A 549 -13.97 19.34 16.23
CA GLN A 549 -14.84 20.33 15.64
C GLN A 549 -14.02 21.57 15.21
N LYS A 550 -14.01 21.86 13.91
CA LYS A 550 -13.18 22.94 13.34
C LYS A 550 -13.58 24.35 13.78
N GLN A 551 -14.85 24.56 14.13
CA GLN A 551 -15.36 25.85 14.57
C GLN A 551 -16.36 25.66 15.69
N HIS A 552 -16.23 26.44 16.78
CA HIS A 552 -17.13 26.44 17.92
C HIS A 552 -17.91 27.76 18.01
N THR A 553 -19.11 27.67 18.51
CA THR A 553 -19.97 28.83 18.81
C THR A 553 -20.40 28.72 20.27
N LEU A 554 -20.01 29.72 21.06
CA LEU A 554 -20.27 29.76 22.50
C LEU A 554 -21.09 30.99 22.85
N TYR A 555 -21.92 30.89 23.88
CA TYR A 555 -22.80 31.96 24.35
C TYR A 555 -22.47 32.29 25.78
N PHE A 556 -22.17 33.55 26.04
CA PHE A 556 -21.81 34.04 27.37
C PHE A 556 -22.77 35.11 27.82
N SER A 557 -22.96 35.26 29.16
CA SER A 557 -23.68 36.38 29.73
C SER A 557 -22.96 37.68 29.36
N PRO A 558 -23.72 38.78 29.13
CA PRO A 558 -23.15 40.08 28.71
C PRO A 558 -22.24 40.70 29.76
N ASP A 559 -22.28 40.26 31.03
CA ASP A 559 -21.41 40.73 32.12
C ASP A 559 -20.04 40.00 32.10
N VAL A 560 -19.83 39.05 31.22
CA VAL A 560 -18.51 38.39 31.04
C VAL A 560 -17.61 39.32 30.22
N THR A 561 -16.64 39.93 30.88
CA THR A 561 -15.70 40.89 30.28
C THR A 561 -14.40 40.25 29.76
N ALA A 562 -14.14 39.01 30.09
CA ALA A 562 -12.99 38.25 29.62
C ALA A 562 -13.35 36.76 29.48
N ILE A 563 -12.75 36.09 28.55
CA ILE A 563 -12.87 34.62 28.38
C ILE A 563 -11.50 34.09 28.06
N THR A 564 -11.04 33.15 28.84
CA THR A 564 -9.75 32.48 28.63
C THR A 564 -9.98 31.13 28.00
N PHE A 565 -9.28 30.85 26.90
CA PHE A 565 -9.18 29.55 26.26
C PHE A 565 -7.82 28.94 26.53
N TYR A 566 -7.79 27.64 26.76
CA TYR A 566 -6.60 26.85 26.95
C TYR A 566 -6.63 25.65 26.01
N MET A 567 -5.56 25.42 25.28
CA MET A 567 -5.44 24.32 24.33
C MET A 567 -4.15 23.56 24.56
N THR A 568 -4.20 22.28 24.30
CA THR A 568 -3.01 21.42 24.22
C THR A 568 -3.05 20.60 22.94
N ASP A 569 -1.88 20.33 22.38
CA ASP A 569 -1.69 19.34 21.34
C ASP A 569 -1.47 17.92 21.93
N TYR A 570 -1.22 16.96 21.05
CA TYR A 570 -0.93 15.58 21.46
C TYR A 570 0.49 15.39 22.03
N ARG A 571 1.42 16.32 21.79
CA ARG A 571 2.80 16.27 22.30
C ARG A 571 2.97 17.00 23.65
N GLY A 572 1.94 17.72 24.10
CA GLY A 572 1.88 18.37 25.39
C GLY A 572 2.22 19.85 25.36
N ASN A 573 2.45 20.43 24.17
CA ASN A 573 2.60 21.88 24.07
C ASN A 573 1.25 22.56 24.33
N SER A 574 1.26 23.71 24.90
CA SER A 574 0.02 24.40 25.29
C SER A 574 0.06 25.89 25.01
N SER A 575 -1.10 26.41 24.64
CA SER A 575 -1.32 27.85 24.48
C SER A 575 -2.53 28.30 25.30
N THR A 576 -2.48 29.55 25.73
CA THR A 576 -3.56 30.21 26.47
C THR A 576 -3.90 31.53 25.78
N TYR A 577 -5.15 31.79 25.50
CA TYR A 577 -5.62 33.00 24.85
C TYR A 577 -6.75 33.62 25.66
N VAL A 578 -6.69 34.94 25.81
CA VAL A 578 -7.75 35.72 26.47
C VAL A 578 -8.36 36.61 25.42
N ILE A 579 -9.70 36.57 25.33
CA ILE A 579 -10.48 37.55 24.56
C ILE A 579 -11.25 38.44 25.51
N HIS A 580 -11.34 39.73 25.15
CA HIS A 580 -12.12 40.75 25.89
C HIS A 580 -13.23 41.22 24.98
N PRO A 581 -14.50 40.72 25.14
CA PRO A 581 -15.64 41.29 24.42
C PRO A 581 -15.84 42.73 24.80
N GLU A 582 -15.65 43.64 23.86
CA GLU A 582 -15.81 45.06 24.09
C GLU A 582 -17.28 45.44 24.08
N ILE A 583 -17.73 46.04 25.19
CA ILE A 583 -19.07 46.63 25.33
C ILE A 583 -18.96 48.14 25.05
N ILE A 584 -19.55 48.58 23.96
CA ILE A 584 -19.62 49.97 23.58
C ILE A 584 -21.01 50.51 23.95
N PRO A 585 -21.20 51.22 25.09
CA PRO A 585 -22.48 51.69 25.50
C PRO A 585 -23.00 52.79 24.57
N ALA A 586 -24.33 52.98 24.52
CA ALA A 586 -24.93 54.08 23.83
C ALA A 586 -24.54 55.41 24.50
N SER A 587 -24.29 56.43 23.69
CA SER A 587 -24.12 57.82 24.13
C SER A 587 -25.27 58.72 23.73
N ALA A 588 -26.08 58.27 22.75
CA ALA A 588 -27.32 58.91 22.32
C ALA A 588 -28.28 57.90 21.68
N LEU A 589 -29.56 58.16 21.82
CA LEU A 589 -30.66 57.40 21.21
C LEU A 589 -31.58 58.34 20.52
N HIS A 590 -31.82 58.13 19.23
CA HIS A 590 -32.82 58.83 18.44
C HIS A 590 -33.88 57.85 17.92
N LEU A 591 -35.09 58.35 17.65
CA LEU A 591 -36.10 57.50 17.02
C LEU A 591 -36.36 58.04 15.60
N ASN A 592 -36.78 57.14 14.70
CA ASN A 592 -37.10 57.45 13.32
C ASN A 592 -38.27 58.41 13.23
N VAL A 593 -39.06 58.61 14.32
CA VAL A 593 -40.18 59.53 14.44
C VAL A 593 -40.36 59.94 15.91
N SER A 594 -40.62 61.24 16.18
CA SER A 594 -40.87 61.76 17.54
C SER A 594 -42.35 61.84 17.88
N GLU A 595 -43.18 61.93 16.88
CA GLU A 595 -44.65 61.92 17.03
C GLU A 595 -45.35 61.36 15.80
N ARG A 596 -46.52 60.72 15.98
CA ARG A 596 -47.33 60.14 14.90
C ARG A 596 -48.77 59.99 15.27
N SER A 597 -49.65 60.20 14.28
CA SER A 597 -51.10 59.89 14.39
C SER A 597 -51.32 58.49 13.76
N LEU A 598 -52.12 57.66 14.42
CA LEU A 598 -52.53 56.34 13.96
C LEU A 598 -54.08 56.26 13.99
N SER A 599 -54.66 55.55 13.06
CA SER A 599 -56.06 55.11 13.15
C SER A 599 -56.12 53.87 14.10
N TYR A 600 -57.31 53.68 14.69
CA TYR A 600 -57.58 52.49 15.49
C TYR A 600 -57.23 51.20 14.70
N MET A 601 -56.49 50.26 15.29
CA MET A 601 -55.96 49.05 14.72
C MET A 601 -54.83 49.25 13.69
N GLU A 602 -54.38 50.45 13.42
CA GLU A 602 -53.20 50.69 12.60
C GLU A 602 -51.94 50.33 13.36
N THR A 603 -50.93 49.82 12.64
CA THR A 603 -49.64 49.48 13.18
C THR A 603 -48.53 50.25 12.49
N PHE A 604 -47.43 50.50 13.22
CA PHE A 604 -46.19 50.98 12.62
C PHE A 604 -45.00 50.55 13.45
N ARG A 605 -43.83 50.60 12.88
CA ARG A 605 -42.61 50.20 13.55
C ARG A 605 -41.77 51.40 13.94
N ILE A 606 -41.46 51.52 15.23
CA ILE A 606 -40.48 52.42 15.76
C ILE A 606 -39.10 51.82 15.53
N GLN A 607 -38.18 52.60 14.96
CA GLN A 607 -36.83 52.23 14.74
C GLN A 607 -35.88 53.10 15.54
N PRO A 608 -35.13 52.57 16.52
CA PRO A 608 -34.14 53.30 17.25
C PRO A 608 -32.86 53.47 16.41
N LEU A 609 -32.23 54.62 16.52
CA LEU A 609 -30.93 54.97 15.98
C LEU A 609 -30.02 55.20 17.17
N ILE A 610 -29.13 54.25 17.44
CA ILE A 610 -28.22 54.27 18.58
C ILE A 610 -26.86 54.81 18.14
N PHE A 611 -26.26 55.67 18.94
CA PHE A 611 -24.92 56.19 18.69
C PHE A 611 -23.97 55.90 19.88
N PRO A 612 -22.68 55.65 19.61
CA PRO A 612 -22.04 55.58 18.28
C PRO A 612 -22.56 54.42 17.46
N TRP A 613 -22.41 54.44 16.14
CA TRP A 613 -22.87 53.39 15.22
C TRP A 613 -22.30 51.99 15.54
N LEU A 614 -21.20 51.94 16.26
CA LEU A 614 -20.59 50.71 16.74
C LEU A 614 -21.09 50.28 18.13
N SER A 615 -22.10 51.00 18.68
CA SER A 615 -22.66 50.64 19.98
C SER A 615 -23.19 49.20 19.97
N THR A 616 -22.81 48.44 20.98
CA THR A 616 -23.34 47.10 21.24
C THR A 616 -24.60 47.11 22.06
N ASP A 617 -25.09 48.35 22.44
CA ASP A 617 -26.26 48.54 23.28
C ASP A 617 -27.57 48.10 22.62
N GLY A 618 -28.40 47.40 23.35
CA GLY A 618 -29.74 47.01 22.95
C GLY A 618 -30.79 47.96 23.48
N VAL A 619 -32.05 47.80 23.05
CA VAL A 619 -33.18 48.60 23.51
C VAL A 619 -34.35 47.76 23.99
N THR A 620 -35.09 48.34 24.93
CA THR A 620 -36.37 47.83 25.37
C THR A 620 -37.46 48.86 25.00
N TYR A 621 -38.66 48.39 24.79
CA TYR A 621 -39.82 49.20 24.41
C TYR A 621 -40.89 49.12 25.49
N SER A 622 -41.53 50.25 25.78
CA SER A 622 -42.67 50.29 26.68
C SER A 622 -43.68 51.30 26.22
N SER A 623 -44.97 51.14 26.56
CA SER A 623 -46.05 52.09 26.32
C SER A 623 -46.41 52.77 27.62
N THR A 624 -46.63 54.11 27.61
CA THR A 624 -47.09 54.85 28.77
C THR A 624 -48.58 54.59 29.06
N ASN A 625 -49.32 54.08 28.09
CA ASN A 625 -50.73 53.71 28.27
C ASN A 625 -51.02 52.43 27.40
N THR A 626 -51.03 51.29 28.02
CA THR A 626 -51.30 50.03 27.33
C THR A 626 -52.79 49.84 26.93
N SER A 627 -53.70 50.70 27.34
CA SER A 627 -55.09 50.70 26.85
C SER A 627 -55.21 51.44 25.52
N VAL A 628 -54.23 52.27 25.13
CA VAL A 628 -54.23 53.04 23.90
C VAL A 628 -53.38 52.40 22.82
N LEU A 629 -52.19 51.97 23.21
CA LEU A 629 -51.26 51.22 22.33
C LEU A 629 -50.42 50.21 23.05
N VAL A 630 -50.09 49.15 22.33
CA VAL A 630 -49.13 48.16 22.75
C VAL A 630 -47.92 48.18 21.80
N VAL A 631 -46.74 47.81 22.30
CA VAL A 631 -45.50 47.70 21.51
C VAL A 631 -44.84 46.35 21.84
N ASP A 632 -44.39 45.67 20.83
CA ASP A 632 -43.64 44.44 20.98
C ASP A 632 -42.14 44.68 21.17
N ASN A 633 -41.40 43.63 21.48
CA ASN A 633 -39.95 43.65 21.68
C ASN A 633 -39.16 44.05 20.42
N TYR A 634 -39.79 44.15 19.28
CA TYR A 634 -39.20 44.54 17.99
C TYR A 634 -39.61 45.91 17.52
N GLY A 635 -40.29 46.69 18.39
CA GLY A 635 -40.75 48.05 18.11
C GLY A 635 -42.01 48.16 17.22
N LEU A 636 -42.75 47.06 17.04
CA LEU A 636 -44.01 47.09 16.34
C LEU A 636 -45.12 47.67 17.30
N VAL A 637 -45.58 48.86 17.01
CA VAL A 637 -46.61 49.52 17.74
C VAL A 637 -47.97 49.20 17.12
N THR A 638 -48.97 48.87 17.94
CA THR A 638 -50.34 48.61 17.52
C THR A 638 -51.29 49.53 18.30
N ALA A 639 -52.10 50.31 17.59
CA ALA A 639 -53.09 51.18 18.16
C ALA A 639 -54.37 50.41 18.54
N ILE A 640 -54.59 50.20 19.84
CA ILE A 640 -55.68 49.34 20.38
C ILE A 640 -56.77 50.11 21.10
N GLY A 641 -56.65 51.43 21.27
CA GLY A 641 -57.63 52.30 21.91
C GLY A 641 -57.45 53.75 21.48
N ILE A 642 -58.51 54.55 21.52
CA ILE A 642 -58.47 55.96 21.14
C ILE A 642 -57.91 56.81 22.29
N GLY A 643 -57.00 57.75 21.98
CA GLY A 643 -56.39 58.64 22.96
C GLY A 643 -54.92 58.90 22.66
N GLU A 644 -54.19 59.41 23.62
CA GLU A 644 -52.76 59.71 23.53
C GLU A 644 -51.98 58.80 24.42
N ALA A 645 -50.88 58.29 23.89
CA ALA A 645 -49.84 57.56 24.65
C ALA A 645 -48.45 57.74 23.99
N SER A 646 -47.43 57.49 24.72
CA SER A 646 -46.05 57.49 24.16
C SER A 646 -45.43 56.10 24.21
N VAL A 647 -44.71 55.75 23.18
CA VAL A 647 -43.74 54.61 23.24
C VAL A 647 -42.42 55.15 23.73
N ILE A 648 -41.97 54.63 24.82
CA ILE A 648 -40.66 54.90 25.36
C ILE A 648 -39.69 53.75 24.94
N VAL A 649 -38.63 54.15 24.28
CA VAL A 649 -37.49 53.24 23.95
C VAL A 649 -36.32 53.55 24.86
N THR A 650 -35.82 52.57 25.56
CA THR A 650 -34.73 52.76 26.53
C THR A 650 -33.58 51.82 26.21
N THR A 651 -32.36 52.32 26.06
CA THR A 651 -31.16 51.51 25.94
C THR A 651 -30.86 50.80 27.24
N HIS A 652 -30.11 49.67 27.20
CA HIS A 652 -29.67 49.00 28.42
C HIS A 652 -28.72 49.87 29.27
N SER A 653 -27.97 50.78 28.65
CA SER A 653 -27.18 51.81 29.35
C SER A 653 -28.01 52.91 29.99
N GLY A 654 -29.35 52.90 29.79
CA GLY A 654 -30.29 53.82 30.50
C GLY A 654 -30.68 55.08 29.74
N ILE A 655 -30.28 55.26 28.49
CA ILE A 655 -30.70 56.40 27.65
C ILE A 655 -32.10 56.13 27.10
N SER A 656 -33.03 57.09 27.25
CA SER A 656 -34.41 56.94 26.78
C SER A 656 -34.76 57.98 25.75
N ALA A 657 -35.64 57.60 24.81
CA ALA A 657 -36.29 58.45 23.85
C ALA A 657 -37.75 58.04 23.75
N ALA A 658 -38.61 59.03 23.49
CA ALA A 658 -40.08 58.86 23.43
C ALA A 658 -40.66 59.28 22.09
N CYS A 659 -41.64 58.54 21.61
CA CYS A 659 -42.46 58.89 20.46
C CYS A 659 -43.87 59.04 20.95
N LYS A 660 -44.45 60.29 20.78
CA LYS A 660 -45.81 60.55 21.12
C LYS A 660 -46.75 60.03 20.01
N ILE A 661 -47.81 59.30 20.40
CA ILE A 661 -48.78 58.75 19.45
C ILE A 661 -50.18 59.15 19.83
N THR A 662 -50.90 59.68 18.86
CA THR A 662 -52.29 60.01 18.98
C THR A 662 -53.14 59.06 18.14
N VAL A 663 -54.02 58.32 18.78
CA VAL A 663 -54.89 57.35 18.11
C VAL A 663 -56.26 57.95 17.95
N THR A 664 -56.74 58.04 16.71
CA THR A 664 -58.03 58.63 16.32
C THR A 664 -58.96 57.60 15.69
N HIS A 665 -60.24 57.85 15.69
CA HIS A 665 -61.19 57.07 14.90
C HIS A 665 -60.91 57.25 13.42
N PRO A 666 -61.04 56.21 12.60
CA PRO A 666 -61.06 56.37 11.16
C PRO A 666 -62.26 57.31 10.84
N PHE A 667 -61.99 58.42 10.15
CA PHE A 667 -63.03 59.33 9.69
C PHE A 667 -63.97 58.55 8.79
N TYR A 668 -65.26 58.38 9.24
CA TYR A 668 -66.37 58.12 8.33
C TYR A 668 -66.63 59.42 7.54
N THR A 669 -66.17 59.52 6.33
CA THR A 669 -66.74 60.45 5.35
C THR A 669 -68.09 59.88 4.98
N ASN A 670 -69.18 60.56 5.44
CA ASN A 670 -70.57 60.31 4.96
C ASN A 670 -70.54 60.36 3.44
N PRO A 671 -70.98 59.35 2.72
CA PRO A 671 -71.14 59.46 1.30
C PRO A 671 -72.31 60.42 1.06
N VAL A 672 -72.05 61.53 0.35
CA VAL A 672 -73.07 62.38 -0.25
C VAL A 672 -73.84 61.50 -1.22
N ALA A 673 -75.23 61.50 -1.05
CA ALA A 673 -76.10 60.70 -1.92
C ALA A 673 -75.91 61.13 -3.38
N PRO A 674 -75.83 60.29 -4.34
CA PRO A 674 -75.75 60.62 -5.76
C PRO A 674 -77.17 61.01 -6.23
N GLU A 675 -77.30 62.17 -6.91
CA GLU A 675 -78.43 62.51 -7.78
C GLU A 675 -78.54 61.47 -8.89
N TYR A 676 -79.80 60.98 -9.09
CA TYR A 676 -80.14 60.08 -10.20
C TYR A 676 -80.05 60.85 -11.51
N ASP A 677 -79.29 60.46 -12.44
CA ASP A 677 -79.49 60.71 -13.88
C ASP A 677 -79.64 59.39 -14.62
N THR A 678 -80.80 59.26 -15.26
CA THR A 678 -81.19 58.14 -16.08
C THR A 678 -80.71 58.34 -17.49
N SER A 679 -79.86 57.43 -17.99
CA SER A 679 -79.89 56.97 -19.42
C SER A 679 -78.89 55.86 -19.68
N ASP A 680 -79.42 54.78 -19.84
CA ASP A 680 -79.42 53.85 -21.00
C ASP A 680 -78.19 53.03 -21.32
N SER A 681 -78.46 51.76 -21.23
CA SER A 681 -78.27 50.68 -22.16
C SER A 681 -76.87 50.09 -22.44
N THR A 682 -76.90 48.86 -22.22
CA THR A 682 -76.51 47.70 -23.08
C THR A 682 -75.09 47.06 -22.97
N GLN A 683 -75.20 45.84 -22.55
CA GLN A 683 -74.56 44.65 -23.14
C GLN A 683 -73.00 44.56 -23.13
N THR A 684 -72.34 43.46 -22.85
CA THR A 684 -72.60 42.03 -22.79
C THR A 684 -71.40 41.36 -22.12
N ALA A 685 -71.72 40.37 -21.38
CA ALA A 685 -71.11 39.05 -21.14
C ALA A 685 -69.79 38.66 -21.83
N SER A 686 -68.93 38.01 -21.13
CA SER A 686 -68.50 36.62 -21.14
C SER A 686 -67.22 36.52 -20.36
N ASP A 687 -67.16 35.72 -19.29
CA ASP A 687 -66.81 34.32 -19.18
C ASP A 687 -65.36 33.98 -19.58
N ASP A 688 -64.69 33.47 -18.70
CA ASP A 688 -64.02 32.22 -18.48
C ASP A 688 -62.66 32.45 -17.75
N ALA A 689 -62.48 32.01 -16.60
CA ALA A 689 -62.31 30.64 -16.10
C ALA A 689 -60.88 30.08 -16.22
N LEU A 690 -60.44 29.64 -15.07
CA LEU A 690 -59.48 28.52 -14.81
C LEU A 690 -58.03 28.71 -15.32
N SER A 691 -57.04 28.34 -14.65
CA SER A 691 -56.78 27.34 -13.61
C SER A 691 -55.26 27.31 -13.31
N THR A 692 -54.89 27.08 -12.05
CA THR A 692 -53.98 26.05 -11.57
C THR A 692 -52.67 25.77 -12.36
N GLN A 693 -51.56 25.77 -11.76
CA GLN A 693 -50.89 24.77 -10.96
C GLN A 693 -49.36 25.00 -10.89
N THR A 694 -48.86 24.94 -9.71
CA THR A 694 -47.73 24.15 -9.24
C THR A 694 -46.49 23.95 -10.13
N ASN A 695 -45.33 24.42 -9.70
CA ASN A 695 -44.33 23.55 -9.03
C ASN A 695 -43.31 24.41 -8.29
#